data_10178fd19a33bb3122be11231192f48a
#
_entry.id   10178fd19a33bb3122be11231192f48a
#
_cell.length_a   1.000
_cell.length_b   1.000
_cell.length_c   1.000
_cell.angle_alpha   90.00
_cell.angle_beta   90.00
_cell.angle_gamma   90.00
#
_symmetry.space_group_name_H-M   'P 1'
#
loop_
_entity.id
_entity.type
_entity.pdbx_description
1 polymer ?
#
loop_
_entity_poly.entity_id
_entity_poly.type
_entity_poly.pdbx_seq_one_letter_code
_entity_poly.pdbx_strand_id
1 'polypeptide(L)'
;MCEYLCVRESISMKNSLIQPRLSRVMAMLLASSAFTVQADSAQDKSESQRDKSIQLDKVVISAHSFDQGQDEMAQPATLLTDEDLNRQRATSLGETLSAQPGIHNSSYGSSVGRPVVRGMSGARVKVLQDGIDTLDASTISPDHGVNADAQSATKIEVQRGPATLMYGSGAFGGVVNVVDERIPTGLAQPSTNIRVQYDTVNKGKTAAMNHSDSVDLSSGNEVHWRVSASHFRSDEYELPELAEHDEHEEGETEEAHDEHATEETLGNSDSSYSNNLTFGSSYVFPSGYVGIALSESKSEYGLPGHVHEEEHVEGETAEEHEQHESEGARIEMRQRRIDLDSRFDQPLEGIDSVKFRIGFNDYRHDEIEDGVVGTKFRRKGFEGRSEVLLAPVDSLFQTKLSQAVGIQFSQDTFKAVGEEAVVPKTDSSLVGVFWLGKTKVSDWGIELGARLEQAKLSPNKPDSINPICETEGLNAEQYKNKDFDTHSLSLGLVRDLNFAGSQGWQLVGSLTSAQRAPATEELFSCGAHAATQTFDVGNPNLKVEEALNIEVGVRKTKGQLTTALNLYQNNISDFIYAQNANREVDGFGQYNVVQQDATFVGGELDVAFQLIEGLTLTGMADRVRANDLPRIPADRIGLGFKASSMALFSTQSDWMLFGQWQQIQKQDQVAENEEASLGYDLLTLGMTYQSVLANSEYRIDLKANNLLDEEVRQHTSFVKEQAPQPGRNVSLALSLKF
;
A
#
# COMPACT_ATOMS: atom_id res chain seq x y z
N MET A 1 -18.04 68.00 15.92
CA MET A 1 -19.44 67.76 16.22
C MET A 1 -19.59 66.27 16.20
N CYS A 2 -19.65 65.74 17.37
CA CYS A 2 -20.28 64.56 17.99
C CYS A 2 -19.80 63.21 17.39
N GLU A 3 -19.02 62.48 18.15
CA GLU A 3 -19.38 61.64 19.35
C GLU A 3 -19.97 60.29 18.96
N TYR A 4 -19.32 59.26 19.31
CA TYR A 4 -19.23 58.28 20.42
C TYR A 4 -19.63 56.90 19.87
N LEU A 5 -19.14 55.77 20.23
CA LEU A 5 -18.68 55.21 21.52
C LEU A 5 -17.82 53.96 21.29
N CYS A 6 -16.71 53.80 22.05
CA CYS A 6 -16.06 52.54 22.36
C CYS A 6 -16.95 51.68 23.25
N VAL A 7 -17.13 50.42 22.93
CA VAL A 7 -17.44 49.38 23.92
C VAL A 7 -16.46 48.24 23.73
N ARG A 8 -15.53 48.14 24.67
CA ARG A 8 -14.76 46.97 24.97
C ARG A 8 -15.66 46.02 25.74
N GLU A 9 -15.98 44.88 25.16
CA GLU A 9 -16.38 43.73 25.98
C GLU A 9 -15.34 42.61 25.83
N SER A 10 -14.63 42.46 26.95
CA SER A 10 -13.80 41.32 27.25
C SER A 10 -14.67 40.09 27.42
N ILE A 11 -14.65 39.15 26.49
CA ILE A 11 -15.24 37.82 26.66
C ILE A 11 -14.14 36.89 27.11
N SER A 12 -14.09 36.66 28.42
CA SER A 12 -13.41 35.57 29.07
C SER A 12 -13.99 34.25 28.55
N MET A 13 -13.28 33.52 27.69
CA MET A 13 -13.60 32.12 27.38
C MET A 13 -13.17 31.24 28.54
N LYS A 14 -14.11 30.75 29.26
CA LYS A 14 -13.96 29.64 30.19
C LYS A 14 -13.68 28.38 29.43
N ASN A 15 -12.45 27.86 29.58
CA ASN A 15 -12.14 26.45 29.34
C ASN A 15 -13.01 25.61 30.26
N SER A 16 -14.02 24.95 29.74
CA SER A 16 -14.65 23.81 30.42
C SER A 16 -15.45 22.94 29.46
N LEU A 17 -15.15 21.64 29.46
CA LEU A 17 -16.04 20.55 29.15
C LEU A 17 -16.11 20.06 27.68
N ILE A 18 -15.03 19.43 27.19
CA ILE A 18 -15.17 18.33 26.24
C ILE A 18 -14.31 17.13 26.71
N GLN A 19 -14.51 16.66 27.90
CA GLN A 19 -14.13 15.32 28.37
C GLN A 19 -15.09 14.98 29.50
N PRO A 20 -16.16 14.29 29.28
CA PRO A 20 -16.35 12.89 29.64
C PRO A 20 -17.47 12.15 28.84
N ARG A 21 -17.56 12.28 27.52
CA ARG A 21 -18.62 11.56 26.80
C ARG A 21 -18.20 10.21 26.24
N LEU A 22 -16.90 9.98 25.99
CA LEU A 22 -16.40 8.67 25.58
C LEU A 22 -16.45 7.63 26.70
N SER A 23 -16.17 8.02 27.96
CA SER A 23 -16.22 7.09 29.09
C SER A 23 -17.62 6.58 29.43
N ARG A 24 -18.68 7.33 29.07
CA ARG A 24 -20.08 6.91 29.31
C ARG A 24 -20.62 6.00 28.21
N VAL A 25 -20.14 6.10 26.99
CA VAL A 25 -20.51 5.16 25.90
C VAL A 25 -19.83 3.82 26.10
N MET A 26 -18.57 3.81 26.55
CA MET A 26 -17.86 2.58 26.88
C MET A 26 -18.40 1.86 28.13
N ALA A 27 -18.92 2.62 29.11
CA ALA A 27 -19.58 2.06 30.31
C ALA A 27 -21.01 1.54 30.01
N MET A 28 -21.71 2.03 28.99
CA MET A 28 -23.01 1.52 28.58
C MET A 28 -22.91 0.22 27.76
N LEU A 29 -21.84 0.01 27.02
CA LEU A 29 -21.61 -1.23 26.26
C LEU A 29 -21.16 -2.40 27.17
N LEU A 30 -20.61 -2.12 28.34
CA LEU A 30 -20.24 -3.14 29.35
C LEU A 30 -21.38 -3.51 30.31
N ALA A 31 -22.47 -2.74 30.35
CA ALA A 31 -23.58 -2.98 31.29
C ALA A 31 -24.77 -3.79 30.73
N SER A 32 -24.75 -4.16 29.45
CA SER A 32 -25.87 -4.89 28.82
C SER A 32 -25.70 -6.41 28.73
N SER A 33 -24.64 -7.01 29.30
CA SER A 33 -24.37 -8.45 29.26
C SER A 33 -24.66 -9.25 30.54
N ALA A 34 -25.49 -8.71 31.44
CA ALA A 34 -25.96 -9.45 32.59
C ALA A 34 -27.34 -10.06 32.34
N PHE A 35 -27.43 -11.08 31.49
CA PHE A 35 -28.59 -11.97 31.47
C PHE A 35 -28.20 -13.34 31.98
N THR A 36 -28.96 -13.76 32.99
CA THR A 36 -28.85 -15.01 33.75
C THR A 36 -29.00 -16.22 32.86
N VAL A 37 -27.99 -17.12 32.91
CA VAL A 37 -28.05 -18.46 32.31
C VAL A 37 -28.72 -19.38 33.32
N GLN A 38 -29.88 -19.93 32.96
CA GLN A 38 -30.50 -21.08 33.63
C GLN A 38 -29.96 -22.34 32.96
N ALA A 39 -29.22 -23.12 33.72
CA ALA A 39 -28.68 -24.41 33.27
C ALA A 39 -29.82 -25.43 33.14
N ASP A 40 -30.02 -25.93 31.94
CA ASP A 40 -30.85 -27.10 31.70
C ASP A 40 -29.93 -28.26 31.25
N SER A 41 -30.01 -29.35 32.02
CA SER A 41 -29.24 -30.56 31.84
C SER A 41 -29.85 -31.42 30.74
N ALA A 42 -29.13 -31.64 29.62
CA ALA A 42 -29.47 -32.68 28.66
C ALA A 42 -28.27 -33.59 28.38
N GLN A 43 -28.52 -34.84 28.62
CA GLN A 43 -27.65 -36.00 28.48
C GLN A 43 -27.13 -36.25 27.06
N ASP A 44 -25.86 -36.63 27.04
CA ASP A 44 -25.22 -37.70 26.28
C ASP A 44 -25.82 -38.16 24.94
N LYS A 45 -25.19 -37.75 23.85
CA LYS A 45 -25.03 -38.51 22.61
C LYS A 45 -23.64 -38.28 22.03
N SER A 46 -22.72 -39.07 22.54
CA SER A 46 -21.38 -39.21 22.00
C SER A 46 -21.35 -40.14 20.79
N GLU A 47 -20.33 -39.87 19.95
CA GLU A 47 -19.80 -40.76 18.90
C GLU A 47 -20.60 -40.85 17.60
N SER A 48 -20.39 -39.90 16.69
CA SER A 48 -20.25 -40.13 15.23
C SER A 48 -20.09 -38.84 14.43
N GLN A 49 -19.11 -37.99 14.73
CA GLN A 49 -18.76 -36.84 13.85
C GLN A 49 -17.30 -36.41 14.01
N ARG A 50 -16.38 -37.37 13.92
CA ARG A 50 -14.95 -37.06 13.72
C ARG A 50 -14.55 -37.45 12.31
N ASP A 51 -15.02 -36.76 11.33
CA ASP A 51 -14.38 -36.63 10.00
C ASP A 51 -15.15 -35.62 9.14
N LYS A 52 -15.34 -34.43 9.62
CA LYS A 52 -15.51 -33.27 8.73
C LYS A 52 -14.19 -32.53 8.78
N SER A 53 -13.29 -32.85 7.84
CA SER A 53 -12.25 -31.93 7.44
C SER A 53 -12.93 -30.57 7.24
N ILE A 54 -12.59 -29.60 8.07
CA ILE A 54 -12.96 -28.21 7.83
C ILE A 54 -12.26 -27.89 6.50
N GLN A 55 -13.02 -27.93 5.43
CA GLN A 55 -12.58 -27.41 4.16
C GLN A 55 -12.60 -25.89 4.39
N LEU A 56 -11.44 -25.33 4.76
CA LEU A 56 -11.24 -23.88 4.72
C LEU A 56 -11.61 -23.44 3.32
N ASP A 57 -12.46 -22.45 3.22
CA ASP A 57 -12.81 -21.86 1.94
C ASP A 57 -11.53 -21.47 1.22
N LYS A 58 -11.42 -21.84 -0.06
CA LYS A 58 -10.25 -21.53 -0.86
C LYS A 58 -10.09 -20.02 -0.91
N VAL A 59 -9.02 -19.50 -0.31
CA VAL A 59 -8.73 -18.07 -0.38
C VAL A 59 -8.35 -17.73 -1.82
N VAL A 60 -9.18 -16.93 -2.47
CA VAL A 60 -9.02 -16.53 -3.87
C VAL A 60 -8.53 -15.10 -3.99
N ILE A 61 -7.77 -14.84 -5.04
CA ILE A 61 -7.33 -13.50 -5.43
C ILE A 61 -8.48 -12.84 -6.19
N SER A 62 -9.12 -11.88 -5.56
CA SER A 62 -10.28 -11.16 -6.11
C SER A 62 -9.90 -10.15 -7.20
N ALA A 63 -8.60 -9.83 -7.27
CA ALA A 63 -8.02 -9.03 -8.35
C ALA A 63 -7.92 -9.79 -9.69
N HIS A 64 -8.29 -11.08 -9.76
CA HIS A 64 -8.25 -11.86 -10.99
C HIS A 64 -9.66 -12.25 -11.45
N SER A 65 -9.95 -12.16 -12.78
CA SER A 65 -11.29 -12.38 -13.33
C SER A 65 -11.85 -13.79 -13.13
N PHE A 66 -10.98 -14.79 -12.94
CA PHE A 66 -11.37 -16.20 -12.75
C PHE A 66 -11.48 -16.64 -11.29
N ASP A 67 -11.43 -15.74 -10.30
CA ASP A 67 -11.47 -16.07 -8.87
C ASP A 67 -10.49 -17.23 -8.53
N GLN A 68 -9.21 -17.07 -8.88
CA GLN A 68 -8.15 -18.10 -8.74
C GLN A 68 -7.46 -18.05 -7.39
N GLY A 69 -7.01 -19.21 -6.90
CA GLY A 69 -6.04 -19.27 -5.82
C GLY A 69 -4.63 -18.93 -6.30
N GLN A 70 -3.78 -18.52 -5.38
CA GLN A 70 -2.37 -18.21 -5.64
C GLN A 70 -1.64 -19.37 -6.36
N ASP A 71 -2.00 -20.62 -6.06
CA ASP A 71 -1.44 -21.84 -6.64
C ASP A 71 -1.90 -22.15 -8.06
N GLU A 72 -2.85 -21.41 -8.61
CA GLU A 72 -3.36 -21.56 -9.97
C GLU A 72 -2.82 -20.51 -10.94
N MET A 73 -2.21 -19.45 -10.43
CA MET A 73 -1.69 -18.34 -11.25
C MET A 73 -0.29 -18.64 -11.76
N ALA A 74 0.01 -18.25 -13.01
CA ALA A 74 1.34 -18.33 -13.56
C ALA A 74 2.26 -17.23 -13.02
N GLN A 75 1.72 -16.04 -12.78
CA GLN A 75 2.44 -14.92 -12.19
C GLN A 75 2.50 -15.03 -10.66
N PRO A 76 3.61 -14.63 -10.02
CA PRO A 76 3.70 -14.63 -8.57
C PRO A 76 2.72 -13.63 -7.95
N ALA A 77 1.99 -14.10 -6.98
CA ALA A 77 1.11 -13.27 -6.19
C ALA A 77 1.36 -13.50 -4.70
N THR A 78 1.26 -12.45 -3.90
CA THR A 78 1.26 -12.51 -2.45
C THR A 78 -0.14 -12.20 -1.95
N LEU A 79 -0.59 -12.97 -0.99
CA LEU A 79 -1.86 -12.78 -0.33
C LEU A 79 -1.64 -12.72 1.17
N LEU A 80 -1.85 -11.55 1.76
CA LEU A 80 -1.85 -11.37 3.21
C LEU A 80 -3.28 -11.40 3.72
N THR A 81 -3.58 -12.34 4.59
CA THR A 81 -4.89 -12.51 5.23
C THR A 81 -4.73 -12.74 6.72
N ASP A 82 -5.81 -12.54 7.46
CA ASP A 82 -5.98 -12.94 8.85
C ASP A 82 -4.75 -12.72 9.74
N GLU A 83 -4.11 -13.81 10.17
CA GLU A 83 -2.99 -13.75 11.08
C GLU A 83 -1.75 -13.09 10.49
N ASP A 84 -1.42 -13.39 9.22
CA ASP A 84 -0.24 -12.82 8.57
C ASP A 84 -0.41 -11.31 8.39
N LEU A 85 -1.60 -10.87 7.98
CA LEU A 85 -1.92 -9.46 7.88
C LEU A 85 -1.87 -8.78 9.25
N ASN A 86 -2.48 -9.36 10.29
CA ASN A 86 -2.49 -8.78 11.65
C ASN A 86 -1.08 -8.62 12.23
N ARG A 87 -0.14 -9.54 11.93
CA ARG A 87 1.27 -9.44 12.35
C ARG A 87 2.05 -8.38 11.61
N GLN A 88 1.72 -8.13 10.34
CA GLN A 88 2.48 -7.24 9.47
C GLN A 88 1.90 -5.82 9.40
N ARG A 89 0.67 -5.61 9.87
CA ARG A 89 0.05 -4.28 9.85
C ARG A 89 0.98 -3.22 10.44
N ALA A 90 1.17 -2.17 9.67
CA ALA A 90 1.90 -0.97 10.02
C ALA A 90 1.07 0.27 9.65
N THR A 91 1.58 1.45 9.88
CA THR A 91 0.90 2.72 9.60
C THR A 91 0.70 2.94 8.11
N SER A 92 1.69 2.58 7.30
CA SER A 92 1.62 2.74 5.84
C SER A 92 1.46 1.40 5.11
N LEU A 93 0.97 1.46 3.88
CA LEU A 93 0.78 0.29 3.03
C LEU A 93 2.14 -0.32 2.61
N GLY A 94 3.12 0.53 2.27
CA GLY A 94 4.45 0.07 1.87
C GLY A 94 5.16 -0.67 3.02
N GLU A 95 5.09 -0.15 4.23
CA GLU A 95 5.65 -0.80 5.42
C GLU A 95 4.94 -2.13 5.73
N THR A 96 3.61 -2.17 5.66
CA THR A 96 2.82 -3.40 5.86
C THR A 96 3.26 -4.53 4.92
N LEU A 97 3.69 -4.20 3.71
CA LEU A 97 4.08 -5.17 2.69
C LEU A 97 5.58 -5.45 2.63
N SER A 98 6.41 -4.63 3.29
CA SER A 98 7.88 -4.65 3.16
C SER A 98 8.55 -5.97 3.58
N ALA A 99 7.89 -6.78 4.41
CA ALA A 99 8.39 -8.10 4.81
C ALA A 99 8.25 -9.18 3.71
N GLN A 100 7.59 -8.87 2.59
CA GLN A 100 7.35 -9.83 1.50
C GLN A 100 8.50 -9.82 0.48
N PRO A 101 8.89 -10.99 -0.08
CA PRO A 101 9.90 -11.05 -1.13
C PRO A 101 9.52 -10.20 -2.35
N GLY A 102 10.48 -9.43 -2.87
CA GLY A 102 10.31 -8.56 -4.03
C GLY A 102 9.46 -7.30 -3.80
N ILE A 103 9.08 -7.02 -2.54
CA ILE A 103 8.34 -5.82 -2.18
C ILE A 103 9.14 -5.04 -1.14
N HIS A 104 9.36 -3.76 -1.40
CA HIS A 104 10.06 -2.83 -0.52
C HIS A 104 9.18 -1.65 -0.20
N ASN A 105 9.58 -0.83 0.75
CA ASN A 105 8.91 0.40 1.12
C ASN A 105 9.72 1.61 0.62
N SER A 106 9.05 2.61 0.09
CA SER A 106 9.59 3.96 -0.08
C SER A 106 8.88 4.86 0.92
N SER A 107 9.55 5.10 2.04
CA SER A 107 9.00 5.89 3.13
C SER A 107 9.29 7.37 2.98
N TYR A 108 8.41 8.17 3.55
CA TYR A 108 8.57 9.60 3.75
C TYR A 108 7.98 9.95 5.13
N GLY A 109 8.74 9.70 6.20
CA GLY A 109 8.25 9.77 7.58
C GLY A 109 7.30 8.61 7.98
N SER A 110 6.61 8.77 9.09
CA SER A 110 5.80 7.69 9.71
C SER A 110 4.49 7.38 8.99
N SER A 111 3.92 8.35 8.28
CA SER A 111 2.59 8.25 7.68
C SER A 111 2.63 7.93 6.19
N VAL A 112 3.76 8.13 5.53
CA VAL A 112 3.92 7.92 4.09
C VAL A 112 4.83 6.72 3.83
N GLY A 113 4.29 5.70 3.16
CA GLY A 113 5.06 4.54 2.73
C GLY A 113 4.38 3.92 1.52
N ARG A 114 5.10 3.93 0.38
CA ARG A 114 4.60 3.42 -0.88
C ARG A 114 5.24 2.08 -1.21
N PRO A 115 4.46 1.10 -1.68
CA PRO A 115 5.02 -0.17 -2.10
C PRO A 115 5.90 0.01 -3.35
N VAL A 116 7.11 -0.55 -3.28
CA VAL A 116 8.05 -0.68 -4.40
C VAL A 116 8.08 -2.16 -4.77
N VAL A 117 7.64 -2.49 -5.98
CA VAL A 117 7.54 -3.87 -6.46
C VAL A 117 8.64 -4.12 -7.49
N ARG A 118 9.60 -5.00 -7.17
CA ARG A 118 10.73 -5.34 -8.05
C ARG A 118 11.52 -4.12 -8.54
N GLY A 119 11.68 -3.12 -7.68
CA GLY A 119 12.36 -1.85 -8.00
C GLY A 119 11.50 -0.83 -8.75
N MET A 120 10.22 -1.08 -8.97
CA MET A 120 9.29 -0.15 -9.61
C MET A 120 8.32 0.45 -8.60
N SER A 121 8.03 1.74 -8.71
CA SER A 121 7.13 2.50 -7.82
C SER A 121 6.35 3.58 -8.59
N GLY A 122 5.56 4.37 -7.88
CA GLY A 122 4.81 5.51 -8.42
C GLY A 122 3.82 5.08 -9.52
N ALA A 123 3.83 5.75 -10.64
CA ALA A 123 2.91 5.51 -11.76
C ALA A 123 2.99 4.08 -12.38
N ARG A 124 3.92 3.21 -11.93
CA ARG A 124 4.07 1.83 -12.40
C ARG A 124 3.50 0.78 -11.45
N VAL A 125 3.18 1.14 -10.21
CA VAL A 125 2.56 0.23 -9.24
C VAL A 125 1.18 0.76 -8.91
N LYS A 126 0.15 0.09 -9.43
CA LYS A 126 -1.23 0.51 -9.23
C LYS A 126 -1.75 0.05 -7.88
N VAL A 127 -2.21 0.98 -7.05
CA VAL A 127 -2.87 0.66 -5.79
C VAL A 127 -4.37 0.73 -5.97
N LEU A 128 -5.04 -0.37 -5.61
CA LEU A 128 -6.48 -0.54 -5.73
C LEU A 128 -7.12 -0.69 -4.35
N GLN A 129 -8.36 -0.32 -4.25
CA GLN A 129 -9.22 -0.61 -3.13
C GLN A 129 -10.47 -1.32 -3.65
N ASP A 130 -10.66 -2.59 -3.23
CA ASP A 130 -11.68 -3.50 -3.77
C ASP A 130 -11.72 -3.57 -5.31
N GLY A 131 -10.53 -3.52 -5.94
CA GLY A 131 -10.37 -3.67 -7.39
C GLY A 131 -10.57 -2.42 -8.23
N ILE A 132 -10.72 -1.23 -7.62
CA ILE A 132 -10.81 0.09 -8.26
C ILE A 132 -9.69 0.98 -7.74
N ASP A 133 -9.12 1.81 -8.60
CA ASP A 133 -8.05 2.76 -8.29
C ASP A 133 -8.38 3.67 -7.10
N THR A 134 -7.39 3.97 -6.25
CA THR A 134 -7.54 4.92 -5.14
C THR A 134 -7.83 6.33 -5.61
N LEU A 135 -7.37 6.70 -6.81
CA LEU A 135 -7.51 8.03 -7.42
C LEU A 135 -7.07 9.15 -6.46
N ASP A 136 -5.99 8.92 -5.73
CA ASP A 136 -5.30 9.91 -4.88
C ASP A 136 -4.18 10.64 -5.66
N ALA A 137 -3.34 11.39 -4.96
CA ALA A 137 -2.20 12.09 -5.54
C ALA A 137 -0.85 11.39 -5.29
N SER A 138 -0.85 10.17 -4.76
CA SER A 138 0.38 9.47 -4.35
C SER A 138 1.36 9.17 -5.49
N THR A 139 0.91 9.20 -6.75
CA THR A 139 1.78 9.03 -7.91
C THR A 139 2.51 10.30 -8.31
N ILE A 140 2.03 11.46 -7.90
CA ILE A 140 2.56 12.78 -8.30
C ILE A 140 3.90 13.05 -7.64
N SER A 141 4.00 12.80 -6.32
CA SER A 141 5.21 13.04 -5.55
C SER A 141 5.45 11.96 -4.48
N PRO A 142 6.72 11.72 -4.07
CA PRO A 142 7.07 10.72 -3.06
C PRO A 142 6.55 11.01 -1.65
N ASP A 143 6.33 12.24 -1.28
CA ASP A 143 5.80 12.70 0.02
C ASP A 143 4.28 12.54 0.16
N HIS A 144 3.57 12.32 -0.94
CA HIS A 144 2.13 12.08 -0.91
C HIS A 144 1.79 10.65 -0.51
N GLY A 145 1.09 10.48 0.61
CA GLY A 145 0.66 9.17 1.11
C GLY A 145 -0.36 8.47 0.20
N VAL A 146 -0.25 7.15 0.09
CA VAL A 146 -1.28 6.31 -0.55
C VAL A 146 -2.50 6.23 0.35
N ASN A 147 -3.67 6.62 -0.16
CA ASN A 147 -4.90 6.56 0.61
C ASN A 147 -5.60 5.19 0.51
N ALA A 148 -4.96 4.17 1.07
CA ALA A 148 -5.51 2.82 1.21
C ALA A 148 -5.25 2.33 2.64
N ASP A 149 -6.32 2.24 3.45
CA ASP A 149 -6.22 1.92 4.88
C ASP A 149 -5.93 0.43 5.13
N ALA A 150 -4.70 0.11 5.50
CA ALA A 150 -4.32 -1.24 5.90
C ALA A 150 -4.98 -1.68 7.23
N GLN A 151 -5.47 -0.75 8.07
CA GLN A 151 -6.08 -1.09 9.36
C GLN A 151 -7.49 -1.69 9.20
N SER A 152 -8.25 -1.26 8.20
CA SER A 152 -9.58 -1.80 7.88
C SER A 152 -9.53 -2.99 6.93
N ALA A 153 -8.38 -3.28 6.31
CA ALA A 153 -8.24 -4.35 5.33
C ALA A 153 -8.57 -5.74 5.95
N THR A 154 -9.31 -6.55 5.22
CA THR A 154 -9.52 -7.98 5.50
C THR A 154 -8.45 -8.83 4.83
N LYS A 155 -7.95 -8.40 3.67
CA LYS A 155 -6.82 -8.99 2.97
C LYS A 155 -6.11 -7.95 2.09
N ILE A 156 -4.85 -8.20 1.78
CA ILE A 156 -4.08 -7.43 0.80
C ILE A 156 -3.51 -8.42 -0.22
N GLU A 157 -3.78 -8.14 -1.49
CA GLU A 157 -3.35 -8.93 -2.63
C GLU A 157 -2.28 -8.17 -3.39
N VAL A 158 -1.13 -8.79 -3.64
CA VAL A 158 -0.07 -8.18 -4.45
C VAL A 158 0.25 -9.10 -5.62
N GLN A 159 0.05 -8.61 -6.82
CA GLN A 159 0.48 -9.26 -8.04
C GLN A 159 1.75 -8.59 -8.55
N ARG A 160 2.84 -9.36 -8.65
CA ARG A 160 4.15 -8.88 -9.06
C ARG A 160 4.36 -9.09 -10.56
N GLY A 161 5.08 -8.15 -11.17
CA GLY A 161 5.27 -8.12 -12.62
C GLY A 161 4.09 -7.49 -13.36
N PRO A 162 4.15 -7.38 -14.70
CA PRO A 162 3.16 -6.64 -15.45
C PRO A 162 1.75 -7.23 -15.34
N ALA A 163 0.87 -6.51 -14.63
CA ALA A 163 -0.55 -6.79 -14.50
C ALA A 163 -1.41 -5.89 -15.43
N THR A 164 -0.78 -5.30 -16.44
CA THR A 164 -1.39 -4.35 -17.37
C THR A 164 -2.60 -4.91 -18.11
N LEU A 165 -2.64 -6.22 -18.35
CA LEU A 165 -3.80 -6.87 -18.95
C LEU A 165 -5.10 -6.59 -18.21
N MET A 166 -5.05 -6.71 -16.89
CA MET A 166 -6.24 -6.55 -16.07
C MET A 166 -6.49 -5.07 -15.74
N TYR A 167 -5.42 -4.30 -15.44
CA TYR A 167 -5.53 -3.01 -14.75
C TYR A 167 -4.97 -1.82 -15.52
N GLY A 168 -4.54 -2.05 -16.78
CA GLY A 168 -4.04 -1.00 -17.65
C GLY A 168 -2.60 -0.60 -17.39
N SER A 169 -2.18 0.46 -18.08
CA SER A 169 -0.78 0.93 -18.11
C SER A 169 -0.21 1.26 -16.74
N GLY A 170 -1.00 1.74 -15.78
CA GLY A 170 -0.54 2.00 -14.41
C GLY A 170 -0.12 0.76 -13.61
N ALA A 171 -0.44 -0.46 -14.07
CA ALA A 171 -0.06 -1.73 -13.45
C ALA A 171 1.16 -2.39 -14.11
N PHE A 172 2.09 -1.58 -14.61
CA PHE A 172 3.25 -2.03 -15.38
C PHE A 172 4.28 -2.80 -14.54
N GLY A 173 4.55 -2.36 -13.31
CA GLY A 173 5.42 -3.02 -12.33
C GLY A 173 4.69 -4.03 -11.44
N GLY A 174 3.38 -3.81 -11.21
CA GLY A 174 2.55 -4.65 -10.34
C GLY A 174 1.27 -3.98 -9.89
N VAL A 175 0.50 -4.73 -9.11
CA VAL A 175 -0.76 -4.26 -8.49
C VAL A 175 -0.76 -4.61 -7.01
N VAL A 176 -1.18 -3.68 -6.18
CA VAL A 176 -1.53 -3.88 -4.78
C VAL A 176 -3.02 -3.62 -4.62
N ASN A 177 -3.79 -4.62 -4.24
CA ASN A 177 -5.22 -4.50 -4.02
C ASN A 177 -5.54 -4.66 -2.53
N VAL A 178 -5.95 -3.58 -1.89
CA VAL A 178 -6.41 -3.58 -0.50
C VAL A 178 -7.89 -3.90 -0.51
N VAL A 179 -8.27 -5.02 0.10
CA VAL A 179 -9.65 -5.48 0.18
C VAL A 179 -10.15 -5.26 1.60
N ASP A 180 -11.14 -4.41 1.78
CA ASP A 180 -11.77 -4.13 3.08
C ASP A 180 -13.22 -4.63 3.15
N GLU A 181 -13.72 -5.22 2.04
CA GLU A 181 -15.07 -5.73 1.92
C GLU A 181 -16.13 -4.67 2.28
N ARG A 182 -15.87 -3.41 1.91
CA ARG A 182 -16.77 -2.28 2.20
C ARG A 182 -18.19 -2.50 1.73
N ILE A 183 -18.38 -3.27 0.65
CA ILE A 183 -19.68 -3.75 0.15
C ILE A 183 -19.76 -5.23 0.47
N PRO A 184 -20.46 -5.63 1.56
CA PRO A 184 -20.55 -7.01 1.97
C PRO A 184 -21.44 -7.79 1.00
N THR A 185 -20.98 -8.96 0.52
CA THR A 185 -21.68 -9.76 -0.50
C THR A 185 -22.16 -11.11 -0.01
N GLY A 186 -21.82 -11.48 1.22
CA GLY A 186 -22.25 -12.69 1.87
C GLY A 186 -21.73 -12.75 3.30
N LEU A 187 -22.60 -12.82 4.27
CA LEU A 187 -22.25 -12.91 5.69
C LEU A 187 -22.80 -14.20 6.27
N ALA A 188 -21.90 -15.01 6.81
CA ALA A 188 -22.32 -16.23 7.50
C ALA A 188 -23.01 -15.95 8.85
N GLN A 189 -22.55 -14.91 9.56
CA GLN A 189 -23.06 -14.48 10.87
C GLN A 189 -22.75 -12.98 11.07
N PRO A 190 -23.58 -12.25 11.85
CA PRO A 190 -23.23 -10.92 12.33
C PRO A 190 -21.88 -10.96 13.07
N SER A 191 -21.03 -9.98 12.84
CA SER A 191 -19.74 -9.90 13.51
C SER A 191 -19.28 -8.48 13.78
N THR A 192 -18.68 -8.29 14.94
CA THR A 192 -18.02 -7.03 15.31
C THR A 192 -16.56 -7.35 15.64
N ASN A 193 -15.65 -6.61 15.04
CA ASN A 193 -14.22 -6.67 15.35
C ASN A 193 -13.74 -5.30 15.80
N ILE A 194 -13.16 -5.21 16.99
CA ILE A 194 -12.57 -4.00 17.55
C ILE A 194 -11.09 -4.27 17.80
N ARG A 195 -10.21 -3.38 17.34
CA ARG A 195 -8.77 -3.44 17.57
C ARG A 195 -8.28 -2.12 18.17
N VAL A 196 -7.42 -2.20 19.18
CA VAL A 196 -6.65 -1.06 19.68
C VAL A 196 -5.19 -1.46 19.74
N GLN A 197 -4.29 -0.50 19.42
CA GLN A 197 -2.85 -0.72 19.44
C GLN A 197 -2.14 0.49 20.01
N TYR A 198 -1.02 0.25 20.68
CA TYR A 198 -0.07 1.24 21.13
C TYR A 198 1.34 0.88 20.66
N ASP A 199 2.06 1.86 20.16
CA ASP A 199 3.44 1.77 19.68
C ASP A 199 4.33 2.68 20.54
N THR A 200 5.49 2.19 20.97
CA THR A 200 6.36 2.95 21.91
C THR A 200 7.16 4.04 21.20
N VAL A 201 7.75 3.74 20.03
CA VAL A 201 8.73 4.60 19.34
C VAL A 201 8.19 5.99 18.98
N ASN A 202 6.91 6.15 18.77
CA ASN A 202 6.24 7.41 18.42
C ASN A 202 4.99 7.66 19.27
N LYS A 203 4.84 6.94 20.39
CA LYS A 203 3.64 6.97 21.25
C LYS A 203 2.34 6.77 20.45
N GLY A 204 2.45 6.01 19.34
CA GLY A 204 1.39 5.78 18.37
C GLY A 204 0.16 5.11 19.00
N LYS A 205 -1.02 5.55 18.62
CA LYS A 205 -2.30 5.03 19.11
C LYS A 205 -3.21 4.75 17.93
N THR A 206 -3.55 3.48 17.74
CA THR A 206 -4.51 3.02 16.72
C THR A 206 -5.77 2.51 17.39
N ALA A 207 -6.92 2.82 16.82
CA ALA A 207 -8.20 2.21 17.14
C ALA A 207 -8.94 1.91 15.83
N ALA A 208 -9.44 0.68 15.67
CA ALA A 208 -10.21 0.28 14.51
C ALA A 208 -11.43 -0.54 14.93
N MET A 209 -12.52 -0.38 14.20
CA MET A 209 -13.77 -1.13 14.40
C MET A 209 -14.36 -1.49 13.05
N ASN A 210 -14.75 -2.75 12.90
CA ASN A 210 -15.54 -3.25 11.78
C ASN A 210 -16.77 -3.95 12.34
N HIS A 211 -17.95 -3.59 11.85
CA HIS A 211 -19.20 -4.27 12.20
C HIS A 211 -19.95 -4.61 10.93
N SER A 212 -20.40 -5.86 10.83
CA SER A 212 -21.18 -6.36 9.69
C SER A 212 -22.37 -7.14 10.20
N ASP A 213 -23.52 -6.95 9.55
CA ASP A 213 -24.75 -7.64 9.87
C ASP A 213 -25.64 -7.79 8.62
N SER A 214 -26.68 -8.60 8.70
CA SER A 214 -27.61 -8.83 7.60
C SER A 214 -29.05 -8.99 8.12
N VAL A 215 -29.97 -8.72 7.23
CA VAL A 215 -31.40 -8.92 7.46
C VAL A 215 -31.97 -9.75 6.33
N ASP A 216 -32.54 -10.90 6.70
CA ASP A 216 -33.27 -11.76 5.78
C ASP A 216 -34.59 -11.07 5.37
N LEU A 217 -34.80 -10.98 4.08
CA LEU A 217 -36.04 -10.60 3.46
C LEU A 217 -36.81 -11.84 2.99
N SER A 218 -38.03 -11.67 2.50
CA SER A 218 -38.76 -12.79 1.93
C SER A 218 -38.08 -13.33 0.65
N SER A 219 -38.22 -14.63 0.39
CA SER A 219 -37.84 -15.31 -0.88
C SER A 219 -36.32 -15.47 -1.12
N GLY A 220 -35.53 -15.56 -0.05
CA GLY A 220 -34.07 -15.78 -0.17
C GLY A 220 -33.28 -14.55 -0.60
N ASN A 221 -33.86 -13.39 -0.41
CA ASN A 221 -33.17 -12.11 -0.59
C ASN A 221 -32.70 -11.59 0.78
N GLU A 222 -31.54 -10.93 0.80
CA GLU A 222 -30.93 -10.41 2.03
C GLU A 222 -30.45 -8.98 1.79
N VAL A 223 -30.44 -8.18 2.84
CA VAL A 223 -29.75 -6.89 2.88
C VAL A 223 -28.60 -7.04 3.85
N HIS A 224 -27.39 -6.88 3.35
CA HIS A 224 -26.19 -6.86 4.16
C HIS A 224 -25.71 -5.44 4.34
N TRP A 225 -25.07 -5.15 5.47
CA TRP A 225 -24.44 -3.86 5.70
C TRP A 225 -23.17 -3.98 6.54
N ARG A 226 -22.26 -3.04 6.36
CA ARG A 226 -20.99 -2.95 7.05
C ARG A 226 -20.67 -1.52 7.41
N VAL A 227 -20.14 -1.32 8.62
CA VAL A 227 -19.54 -0.08 9.08
C VAL A 227 -18.11 -0.36 9.48
N SER A 228 -17.17 0.40 8.93
CA SER A 228 -15.77 0.36 9.30
C SER A 228 -15.31 1.75 9.72
N ALA A 229 -14.57 1.83 10.82
CA ALA A 229 -13.97 3.07 11.28
C ALA A 229 -12.55 2.79 11.79
N SER A 230 -11.60 3.66 11.48
CA SER A 230 -10.25 3.63 12.05
C SER A 230 -9.80 5.02 12.45
N HIS A 231 -8.95 5.07 13.46
CA HIS A 231 -8.29 6.28 13.96
C HIS A 231 -6.85 5.95 14.30
N PHE A 232 -5.92 6.79 13.86
CA PHE A 232 -4.50 6.73 14.22
C PHE A 232 -4.02 8.15 14.55
N ARG A 233 -3.09 8.22 15.51
CA ARG A 233 -2.28 9.41 15.80
C ARG A 233 -0.94 8.99 16.38
N SER A 234 0.10 9.78 16.15
CA SER A 234 1.42 9.57 16.76
C SER A 234 2.09 10.91 17.03
N ASP A 235 3.02 10.91 17.98
CA ASP A 235 4.03 11.94 18.13
C ASP A 235 5.17 11.63 17.12
N GLU A 236 6.19 12.45 17.07
CA GLU A 236 7.44 12.21 16.35
C GLU A 236 8.09 10.91 16.83
N TYR A 237 8.80 10.24 15.94
CA TYR A 237 9.42 8.97 16.31
C TYR A 237 10.86 9.14 16.79
N GLU A 238 11.22 8.28 17.74
CA GLU A 238 12.56 8.19 18.28
C GLU A 238 13.50 7.57 17.26
N LEU A 239 14.68 8.16 17.09
CA LEU A 239 15.77 7.64 16.29
C LEU A 239 16.55 6.58 17.09
N PRO A 240 17.29 5.66 16.42
CA PRO A 240 18.22 4.78 17.11
C PRO A 240 19.29 5.56 17.85
N GLU A 241 19.72 5.06 19.03
CA GLU A 241 20.93 5.58 19.66
C GLU A 241 22.10 5.36 18.70
N LEU A 242 22.64 6.45 18.15
CA LEU A 242 23.88 6.38 17.37
C LEU A 242 24.98 5.87 18.30
N ALA A 243 25.58 4.72 17.97
CA ALA A 243 26.82 4.32 18.61
C ALA A 243 27.82 5.45 18.31
N GLU A 244 28.40 6.04 19.34
CA GLU A 244 29.45 7.04 19.20
C GLU A 244 30.53 6.42 18.31
N HIS A 245 30.57 6.84 17.05
CA HIS A 245 31.72 6.55 16.20
C HIS A 245 32.87 7.40 16.70
N ASP A 246 33.72 6.78 17.53
CA ASP A 246 35.06 7.29 17.83
C ASP A 246 35.92 7.35 16.54
N GLU A 247 35.60 8.23 15.63
CA GLU A 247 36.54 8.70 14.63
C GLU A 247 37.42 9.76 15.25
N HIS A 248 38.28 9.37 16.20
CA HIS A 248 39.41 10.18 16.59
C HIS A 248 40.37 10.27 15.40
N GLU A 249 40.20 11.26 14.53
CA GLU A 249 41.31 11.76 13.74
C GLU A 249 42.32 12.41 14.73
N GLU A 250 43.47 11.75 14.91
CA GLU A 250 44.58 12.29 15.71
C GLU A 250 45.05 13.61 15.09
N GLY A 251 44.58 14.74 15.59
CA GLY A 251 45.20 16.02 15.22
C GLY A 251 44.44 17.32 15.45
N GLU A 252 43.26 17.37 16.00
CA GLU A 252 42.56 18.62 16.28
C GLU A 252 42.57 18.98 17.76
N THR A 253 42.94 20.23 18.03
CA THR A 253 43.11 20.83 19.37
C THR A 253 41.73 21.02 20.05
N GLU A 254 41.68 20.67 21.34
CA GLU A 254 40.58 20.92 22.27
C GLU A 254 40.21 22.42 22.32
N GLU A 255 39.34 22.92 21.42
CA GLU A 255 38.57 24.14 21.64
C GLU A 255 37.21 24.05 20.97
N ALA A 256 36.15 24.05 21.79
CA ALA A 256 34.74 24.16 21.46
C ALA A 256 34.07 22.91 20.85
N HIS A 257 33.83 21.89 21.68
CA HIS A 257 32.65 21.06 21.49
C HIS A 257 31.42 21.87 21.92
N ASP A 258 30.77 22.51 20.98
CA ASP A 258 29.34 22.80 21.14
C ASP A 258 28.66 21.43 21.31
N GLU A 259 27.94 21.28 22.42
CA GLU A 259 27.03 20.13 22.62
C GLU A 259 25.98 20.18 21.52
N HIS A 260 26.25 19.55 20.36
CA HIS A 260 25.19 19.16 19.47
C HIS A 260 24.37 18.13 20.25
N ALA A 261 23.26 18.57 20.82
CA ALA A 261 22.26 17.71 21.37
C ALA A 261 21.87 16.71 20.23
N THR A 262 22.23 15.44 20.42
CA THR A 262 21.79 14.38 19.51
C THR A 262 20.27 14.43 19.54
N GLU A 263 19.64 14.80 18.43
CA GLU A 263 18.19 14.83 18.32
C GLU A 263 17.68 13.40 18.55
N GLU A 264 17.02 13.18 19.69
CA GLU A 264 16.47 11.86 20.05
C GLU A 264 15.30 11.47 19.15
N THR A 265 14.65 12.46 18.49
CA THR A 265 13.48 12.26 17.62
C THR A 265 13.70 12.89 16.25
N LEU A 266 13.09 12.31 15.22
CA LEU A 266 13.07 12.93 13.90
C LEU A 266 11.96 13.99 13.85
N GLY A 267 12.38 15.24 13.72
CA GLY A 267 11.46 16.37 13.62
C GLY A 267 10.46 16.23 12.51
N ASN A 268 9.23 16.69 12.73
CA ASN A 268 8.13 16.71 11.77
C ASN A 268 7.76 15.32 11.19
N SER A 269 7.98 14.26 11.96
CA SER A 269 7.67 12.87 11.57
C SER A 269 6.35 12.36 12.18
N ASP A 270 5.60 13.21 12.87
CA ASP A 270 4.36 12.90 13.56
C ASP A 270 3.15 12.71 12.64
N SER A 271 2.07 12.18 13.19
CA SER A 271 0.74 12.19 12.59
C SER A 271 -0.26 12.74 13.60
N SER A 272 -0.73 13.96 13.36
CA SER A 272 -1.74 14.59 14.23
C SER A 272 -3.01 13.73 14.27
N TYR A 273 -3.43 13.21 13.12
CA TYR A 273 -4.50 12.23 13.00
C TYR A 273 -4.56 11.55 11.62
N SER A 274 -5.10 10.33 11.61
CA SER A 274 -5.64 9.68 10.41
C SER A 274 -6.98 9.03 10.79
N ASN A 275 -8.05 9.43 10.12
CA ASN A 275 -9.42 8.98 10.38
C ASN A 275 -10.04 8.44 9.10
N ASN A 276 -10.54 7.21 9.15
CA ASN A 276 -11.29 6.60 8.07
C ASN A 276 -12.65 6.17 8.57
N LEU A 277 -13.69 6.40 7.77
CA LEU A 277 -15.06 5.97 8.03
C LEU A 277 -15.68 5.47 6.74
N THR A 278 -16.20 4.25 6.77
CA THR A 278 -16.88 3.62 5.64
C THR A 278 -18.20 3.03 6.08
N PHE A 279 -19.23 3.24 5.29
CA PHE A 279 -20.51 2.57 5.38
C PHE A 279 -20.86 1.95 4.03
N GLY A 280 -21.14 0.66 4.02
CA GLY A 280 -21.57 -0.05 2.82
C GLY A 280 -22.80 -0.89 3.07
N SER A 281 -23.56 -1.13 2.01
CA SER A 281 -24.72 -2.01 2.03
C SER A 281 -24.91 -2.66 0.67
N SER A 282 -25.43 -3.87 0.68
CA SER A 282 -25.79 -4.62 -0.53
C SER A 282 -27.15 -5.30 -0.40
N TYR A 283 -27.82 -5.41 -1.52
CA TYR A 283 -28.96 -6.27 -1.71
C TYR A 283 -28.51 -7.54 -2.41
N VAL A 284 -28.56 -8.65 -1.71
CA VAL A 284 -28.16 -9.98 -2.18
C VAL A 284 -29.40 -10.79 -2.52
N PHE A 285 -29.36 -11.43 -3.67
CA PHE A 285 -30.44 -12.25 -4.18
C PHE A 285 -29.89 -13.54 -4.81
N PRO A 286 -30.68 -14.59 -5.08
CA PRO A 286 -30.17 -15.91 -5.48
C PRO A 286 -29.24 -15.94 -6.70
N SER A 287 -29.32 -14.93 -7.59
CA SER A 287 -28.50 -14.83 -8.80
C SER A 287 -27.52 -13.65 -8.78
N GLY A 288 -27.14 -13.15 -7.59
CA GLY A 288 -26.14 -12.10 -7.50
C GLY A 288 -26.39 -11.06 -6.41
N TYR A 289 -25.80 -9.90 -6.58
CA TYR A 289 -25.94 -8.77 -5.66
C TYR A 289 -25.77 -7.42 -6.36
N VAL A 290 -26.25 -6.38 -5.71
CA VAL A 290 -25.98 -4.97 -6.03
C VAL A 290 -25.70 -4.25 -4.72
N GLY A 291 -24.60 -3.51 -4.64
CA GLY A 291 -24.21 -2.81 -3.44
C GLY A 291 -23.59 -1.44 -3.68
N ILE A 292 -23.57 -0.64 -2.61
CA ILE A 292 -23.00 0.70 -2.58
C ILE A 292 -22.22 0.88 -1.28
N ALA A 293 -21.10 1.62 -1.36
CA ALA A 293 -20.40 2.10 -0.18
C ALA A 293 -20.09 3.59 -0.28
N LEU A 294 -20.04 4.22 0.89
CA LEU A 294 -19.67 5.63 1.09
C LEU A 294 -18.49 5.65 2.05
N SER A 295 -17.41 6.34 1.71
CA SER A 295 -16.25 6.48 2.58
C SER A 295 -15.73 7.91 2.65
N GLU A 296 -15.21 8.28 3.80
CA GLU A 296 -14.46 9.51 4.04
C GLU A 296 -13.17 9.17 4.77
N SER A 297 -12.04 9.63 4.21
CA SER A 297 -10.71 9.57 4.83
C SER A 297 -10.21 10.99 5.08
N LYS A 298 -9.58 11.21 6.23
CA LYS A 298 -8.92 12.46 6.60
C LYS A 298 -7.64 12.14 7.33
N SER A 299 -6.55 12.84 7.00
CA SER A 299 -5.30 12.73 7.73
C SER A 299 -4.56 14.07 7.75
N GLU A 300 -3.75 14.25 8.78
CA GLU A 300 -2.79 15.34 8.91
C GLU A 300 -1.49 14.76 9.45
N TYR A 301 -0.41 14.99 8.72
CA TYR A 301 0.91 14.46 9.07
C TYR A 301 2.03 15.41 8.64
N GLY A 302 3.15 15.35 9.36
CA GLY A 302 4.35 16.10 9.05
C GLY A 302 5.20 15.44 7.97
N LEU A 303 6.06 16.23 7.32
CA LEU A 303 7.02 15.82 6.30
C LEU A 303 8.43 16.05 6.84
N PRO A 304 9.15 15.00 7.28
CA PRO A 304 10.49 15.14 7.80
C PRO A 304 11.50 15.49 6.71
N GLY A 305 12.59 16.17 7.12
CA GLY A 305 13.65 16.60 6.20
C GLY A 305 13.42 17.96 5.55
N HIS A 306 12.31 18.62 5.85
CA HIS A 306 12.02 19.97 5.41
C HIS A 306 12.48 20.94 6.51
N VAL A 307 13.70 21.45 6.42
CA VAL A 307 14.24 22.49 7.28
C VAL A 307 14.57 23.70 6.39
N HIS A 308 13.90 24.82 6.63
CA HIS A 308 14.38 26.10 6.09
C HIS A 308 15.64 26.47 6.87
N GLU A 309 16.82 26.46 6.23
CA GLU A 309 17.97 27.16 6.75
C GLU A 309 17.62 28.67 6.73
N GLU A 310 17.30 29.22 7.90
CA GLU A 310 17.17 30.66 8.02
C GLU A 310 18.52 31.29 7.66
N GLU A 311 18.53 32.17 6.63
CA GLU A 311 19.67 33.02 6.37
C GLU A 311 19.97 33.82 7.68
N HIS A 312 21.07 33.50 8.37
CA HIS A 312 21.53 34.22 9.54
C HIS A 312 21.66 35.69 9.18
N VAL A 313 20.68 36.49 9.55
CA VAL A 313 20.79 37.93 9.50
C VAL A 313 21.74 38.34 10.63
N GLU A 314 22.98 38.74 10.28
CA GLU A 314 23.96 39.23 11.27
C GLU A 314 23.34 40.35 12.10
N GLY A 315 22.94 40.06 13.33
CA GLY A 315 22.46 41.07 14.29
C GLY A 315 21.31 40.68 15.21
N GLU A 316 20.75 39.51 15.10
CA GLU A 316 19.71 39.00 16.01
C GLU A 316 20.31 38.48 17.32
N THR A 317 19.59 38.70 18.42
CA THR A 317 20.04 38.29 19.76
C THR A 317 19.45 36.91 20.09
N ALA A 318 20.14 36.12 20.89
CA ALA A 318 19.72 34.76 21.28
C ALA A 318 18.32 34.68 21.92
N GLU A 319 17.72 35.76 22.36
CA GLU A 319 16.36 35.84 22.90
C GLU A 319 15.28 35.96 21.78
N GLU A 320 15.65 36.32 20.55
CA GLU A 320 14.77 36.39 19.38
C GLU A 320 14.74 35.05 18.65
N HIS A 321 15.77 34.20 18.76
CA HIS A 321 15.83 32.85 18.18
C HIS A 321 14.85 31.84 18.81
N GLU A 322 14.51 31.99 20.09
CA GLU A 322 13.58 31.06 20.77
C GLU A 322 12.10 31.18 20.29
N GLN A 323 11.74 32.11 19.39
CA GLN A 323 10.36 32.37 18.95
C GLN A 323 10.05 31.97 17.51
N HIS A 324 11.02 31.48 16.74
CA HIS A 324 10.84 31.04 15.35
C HIS A 324 11.34 29.60 15.14
N GLU A 325 10.83 28.64 15.94
CA GLU A 325 10.90 27.27 15.51
C GLU A 325 9.97 27.15 14.26
N SER A 326 10.54 26.92 13.08
CA SER A 326 9.73 26.67 11.87
C SER A 326 8.87 25.44 12.11
N GLU A 327 7.55 25.55 11.94
CA GLU A 327 6.63 24.44 12.18
C GLU A 327 6.82 23.30 11.15
N GLY A 328 7.75 23.43 10.21
CA GLY A 328 8.02 22.47 9.14
C GLY A 328 6.83 22.29 8.18
N ALA A 329 7.02 21.48 7.14
CA ALA A 329 5.97 21.20 6.16
C ALA A 329 5.04 20.08 6.64
N ARG A 330 3.72 20.25 6.41
CA ARG A 330 2.66 19.29 6.78
C ARG A 330 1.66 19.13 5.64
N ILE A 331 1.05 17.96 5.58
CA ILE A 331 -0.06 17.68 4.64
C ILE A 331 -1.35 17.47 5.43
N GLU A 332 -2.40 18.23 5.07
CA GLU A 332 -3.79 18.00 5.48
C GLU A 332 -4.59 17.42 4.31
N MET A 333 -5.01 16.16 4.40
CA MET A 333 -5.68 15.40 3.35
C MET A 333 -7.13 15.09 3.69
N ARG A 334 -7.98 15.12 2.67
CA ARG A 334 -9.35 14.62 2.74
C ARG A 334 -9.76 13.97 1.43
N GLN A 335 -10.28 12.75 1.52
CA GLN A 335 -10.89 12.05 0.39
C GLN A 335 -12.32 11.62 0.72
N ARG A 336 -13.21 11.76 -0.24
CA ARG A 336 -14.57 11.20 -0.23
C ARG A 336 -14.77 10.31 -1.42
N ARG A 337 -15.33 9.13 -1.18
CA ARG A 337 -15.50 8.14 -2.21
C ARG A 337 -16.89 7.50 -2.15
N ILE A 338 -17.43 7.16 -3.33
CA ILE A 338 -18.63 6.39 -3.52
C ILE A 338 -18.28 5.21 -4.40
N ASP A 339 -18.49 3.99 -3.91
CA ASP A 339 -18.25 2.76 -4.67
C ASP A 339 -19.57 2.05 -4.94
N LEU A 340 -19.72 1.54 -6.15
CA LEU A 340 -20.78 0.64 -6.56
C LEU A 340 -20.15 -0.69 -6.99
N ASP A 341 -20.68 -1.81 -6.53
CA ASP A 341 -20.27 -3.15 -6.96
C ASP A 341 -21.52 -4.01 -7.18
N SER A 342 -21.53 -4.75 -8.27
CA SER A 342 -22.60 -5.67 -8.59
C SER A 342 -22.11 -6.91 -9.31
N ARG A 343 -22.78 -8.03 -9.08
CA ARG A 343 -22.56 -9.29 -9.77
C ARG A 343 -23.89 -9.91 -10.10
N PHE A 344 -24.01 -10.41 -11.30
CA PHE A 344 -25.15 -11.18 -11.80
C PHE A 344 -24.64 -12.53 -12.28
N ASP A 345 -25.08 -13.62 -11.66
CA ASP A 345 -24.73 -14.98 -12.00
C ASP A 345 -25.73 -15.55 -13.02
N GLN A 346 -25.21 -16.12 -14.10
CA GLN A 346 -25.98 -16.72 -15.19
C GLN A 346 -27.09 -15.81 -15.73
N PRO A 347 -26.82 -14.53 -16.05
CA PRO A 347 -27.87 -13.61 -16.47
C PRO A 347 -28.45 -13.96 -17.86
N LEU A 348 -27.67 -14.63 -18.70
CA LEU A 348 -28.03 -15.05 -20.03
C LEU A 348 -27.36 -16.40 -20.36
N GLU A 349 -27.93 -17.17 -21.30
CA GLU A 349 -27.31 -18.41 -21.81
C GLU A 349 -25.91 -18.10 -22.39
N GLY A 350 -24.91 -18.90 -22.01
CA GLY A 350 -23.51 -18.70 -22.42
C GLY A 350 -22.72 -17.71 -21.62
N ILE A 351 -23.30 -17.08 -20.59
CA ILE A 351 -22.62 -16.16 -19.65
C ILE A 351 -22.71 -16.75 -18.26
N ASP A 352 -21.56 -17.01 -17.63
CA ASP A 352 -21.48 -17.49 -16.24
C ASP A 352 -21.70 -16.37 -15.23
N SER A 353 -21.08 -15.20 -15.46
CA SER A 353 -21.34 -14.04 -14.61
C SER A 353 -21.01 -12.72 -15.32
N VAL A 354 -21.64 -11.65 -14.85
CA VAL A 354 -21.30 -10.27 -15.17
C VAL A 354 -21.00 -9.54 -13.87
N LYS A 355 -19.82 -8.95 -13.77
CA LYS A 355 -19.40 -8.06 -12.66
C LYS A 355 -19.33 -6.63 -13.17
N PHE A 356 -19.78 -5.69 -12.37
CA PHE A 356 -19.64 -4.27 -12.66
C PHE A 356 -19.24 -3.52 -11.38
N ARG A 357 -18.16 -2.75 -11.48
CA ARG A 357 -17.64 -1.91 -10.39
C ARG A 357 -17.42 -0.51 -10.91
N ILE A 358 -17.69 0.49 -10.07
CA ILE A 358 -17.37 1.89 -10.35
C ILE A 358 -17.10 2.62 -9.03
N GLY A 359 -16.02 3.39 -8.98
CA GLY A 359 -15.66 4.28 -7.88
C GLY A 359 -15.65 5.73 -8.33
N PHE A 360 -16.33 6.59 -7.59
CA PHE A 360 -16.29 8.05 -7.73
C PHE A 360 -15.44 8.62 -6.60
N ASN A 361 -14.54 9.54 -6.92
CA ASN A 361 -13.60 10.11 -5.98
C ASN A 361 -13.59 11.63 -5.99
N ASP A 362 -13.47 12.25 -4.82
CA ASP A 362 -13.19 13.67 -4.58
C ASP A 362 -12.07 13.76 -3.53
N TYR A 363 -10.83 13.84 -4.02
CA TYR A 363 -9.60 13.93 -3.24
C TYR A 363 -9.11 15.37 -3.21
N ARG A 364 -8.61 15.79 -2.05
CA ARG A 364 -7.87 17.04 -1.87
C ARG A 364 -6.84 16.88 -0.78
N HIS A 365 -5.73 17.59 -0.91
CA HIS A 365 -4.84 17.89 0.20
C HIS A 365 -4.33 19.31 0.07
N ASP A 366 -3.98 19.88 1.20
CA ASP A 366 -3.33 21.17 1.32
C ASP A 366 -1.95 20.91 1.94
N GLU A 367 -0.90 21.44 1.33
CA GLU A 367 0.45 21.52 1.88
C GLU A 367 0.56 22.81 2.68
N ILE A 368 1.01 22.68 3.90
CA ILE A 368 1.05 23.75 4.89
C ILE A 368 2.50 23.90 5.33
N GLU A 369 3.07 25.09 5.16
CA GLU A 369 4.40 25.47 5.61
C GLU A 369 4.26 26.62 6.58
N ASP A 370 4.91 26.53 7.74
CA ASP A 370 4.86 27.53 8.81
C ASP A 370 3.43 28.01 9.15
N GLY A 371 2.48 27.07 9.16
CA GLY A 371 1.07 27.35 9.42
C GLY A 371 0.31 28.04 8.25
N VAL A 372 0.94 28.25 7.10
CA VAL A 372 0.34 28.87 5.92
C VAL A 372 0.16 27.82 4.82
N VAL A 373 -1.00 27.84 4.17
CA VAL A 373 -1.24 26.94 3.04
C VAL A 373 -0.47 27.44 1.81
N GLY A 374 0.61 26.74 1.44
CA GLY A 374 1.43 26.98 0.26
C GLY A 374 0.76 26.47 -1.02
N THR A 375 0.41 25.20 -1.07
CA THR A 375 -0.18 24.57 -2.27
C THR A 375 -1.43 23.74 -1.94
N LYS A 376 -2.39 23.73 -2.86
CA LYS A 376 -3.65 22.98 -2.80
C LYS A 376 -3.76 22.02 -3.95
N PHE A 377 -3.85 20.74 -3.66
CA PHE A 377 -4.03 19.69 -4.64
C PHE A 377 -5.47 19.17 -4.63
N ARG A 378 -6.02 18.90 -5.81
CA ARG A 378 -7.34 18.28 -5.97
C ARG A 378 -7.33 17.29 -7.11
N ARG A 379 -7.89 16.11 -6.87
CA ARG A 379 -8.18 15.13 -7.90
C ARG A 379 -9.63 14.68 -7.79
N LYS A 380 -10.40 14.84 -8.86
CA LYS A 380 -11.80 14.47 -8.89
C LYS A 380 -12.09 13.66 -10.15
N GLY A 381 -12.69 12.50 -9.98
CA GLY A 381 -12.97 11.63 -11.11
C GLY A 381 -13.70 10.35 -10.72
N PHE A 382 -13.67 9.43 -11.66
CA PHE A 382 -14.21 8.08 -11.47
C PHE A 382 -13.42 7.06 -12.29
N GLU A 383 -13.39 5.82 -11.82
CA GLU A 383 -12.97 4.65 -12.58
C GLU A 383 -14.09 3.61 -12.54
N GLY A 384 -14.38 2.98 -13.67
CA GLY A 384 -15.33 1.90 -13.79
C GLY A 384 -14.75 0.71 -14.53
N ARG A 385 -15.23 -0.47 -14.16
CA ARG A 385 -14.82 -1.74 -14.75
C ARG A 385 -16.02 -2.67 -14.88
N SER A 386 -16.16 -3.31 -16.04
CA SER A 386 -17.13 -4.37 -16.27
C SER A 386 -16.44 -5.62 -16.80
N GLU A 387 -16.79 -6.76 -16.25
CA GLU A 387 -16.24 -8.06 -16.61
C GLU A 387 -17.35 -9.05 -16.90
N VAL A 388 -17.24 -9.77 -17.99
CA VAL A 388 -18.15 -10.84 -18.41
C VAL A 388 -17.37 -12.14 -18.42
N LEU A 389 -17.73 -13.07 -17.55
CA LEU A 389 -17.23 -14.44 -17.56
C LEU A 389 -18.13 -15.28 -18.45
N LEU A 390 -17.57 -15.83 -19.52
CA LEU A 390 -18.30 -16.66 -20.46
C LEU A 390 -18.35 -18.11 -19.98
N ALA A 391 -19.45 -18.81 -20.26
CA ALA A 391 -19.54 -20.23 -20.02
C ALA A 391 -18.44 -20.99 -20.78
N PRO A 392 -17.77 -21.97 -20.14
CA PRO A 392 -16.68 -22.68 -20.78
C PRO A 392 -17.10 -23.39 -22.08
N VAL A 393 -16.34 -23.14 -23.14
CA VAL A 393 -16.54 -23.78 -24.45
C VAL A 393 -15.49 -24.87 -24.69
N ASP A 394 -15.78 -25.80 -25.62
CA ASP A 394 -14.79 -26.81 -26.02
C ASP A 394 -13.67 -26.16 -26.84
N SER A 395 -12.43 -26.32 -26.38
CA SER A 395 -11.25 -25.80 -27.07
C SER A 395 -10.82 -26.70 -28.23
N LEU A 396 -9.90 -26.20 -29.06
CA LEU A 396 -9.29 -26.98 -30.14
C LEU A 396 -8.55 -28.23 -29.64
N PHE A 397 -8.20 -28.28 -28.35
CA PHE A 397 -7.49 -29.40 -27.71
C PHE A 397 -8.44 -30.39 -27.01
N GLN A 398 -9.75 -30.32 -27.28
CA GLN A 398 -10.78 -31.13 -26.61
C GLN A 398 -10.84 -30.94 -25.09
N THR A 399 -10.48 -29.76 -24.62
CA THR A 399 -10.53 -29.33 -23.22
C THR A 399 -11.43 -28.12 -23.07
N LYS A 400 -11.84 -27.78 -21.84
CA LYS A 400 -12.68 -26.61 -21.62
C LYS A 400 -11.82 -25.33 -21.64
N LEU A 401 -12.24 -24.33 -22.39
CA LEU A 401 -11.69 -22.97 -22.42
C LEU A 401 -12.63 -22.04 -21.64
N SER A 402 -12.18 -21.55 -20.50
CA SER A 402 -12.83 -20.49 -19.77
C SER A 402 -12.37 -19.14 -20.32
N GLN A 403 -13.27 -18.17 -20.45
CA GLN A 403 -12.95 -16.87 -21.04
C GLN A 403 -13.57 -15.74 -20.24
N ALA A 404 -12.83 -14.66 -20.07
CA ALA A 404 -13.32 -13.41 -19.53
C ALA A 404 -13.07 -12.28 -20.52
N VAL A 405 -14.03 -11.41 -20.68
CA VAL A 405 -13.93 -10.18 -21.48
C VAL A 405 -14.26 -9.01 -20.58
N GLY A 406 -13.50 -7.93 -20.65
CA GLY A 406 -13.80 -6.77 -19.83
C GLY A 406 -13.50 -5.46 -20.51
N ILE A 407 -14.10 -4.41 -19.95
CA ILE A 407 -13.86 -3.01 -20.28
C ILE A 407 -13.52 -2.26 -19.00
N GLN A 408 -12.54 -1.39 -19.08
CA GLN A 408 -12.18 -0.43 -18.05
C GLN A 408 -12.26 0.96 -18.64
N PHE A 409 -12.74 1.92 -17.87
CA PHE A 409 -12.80 3.32 -18.27
C PHE A 409 -12.59 4.20 -17.04
N SER A 410 -11.86 5.30 -17.22
CA SER A 410 -11.70 6.30 -16.17
C SER A 410 -11.71 7.71 -16.77
N GLN A 411 -12.10 8.66 -15.94
CA GLN A 411 -11.97 10.07 -16.24
C GLN A 411 -11.71 10.82 -14.94
N ASP A 412 -10.68 11.63 -14.91
CA ASP A 412 -10.38 12.48 -13.77
C ASP A 412 -9.82 13.84 -14.19
N THR A 413 -9.93 14.80 -13.29
CA THR A 413 -9.30 16.11 -13.36
C THR A 413 -8.37 16.24 -12.17
N PHE A 414 -7.10 16.45 -12.45
CA PHE A 414 -6.08 16.83 -11.48
C PHE A 414 -5.84 18.34 -11.53
N LYS A 415 -5.64 18.97 -10.38
CA LYS A 415 -5.36 20.40 -10.25
C LYS A 415 -4.49 20.68 -9.02
N ALA A 416 -3.36 21.34 -9.22
CA ALA A 416 -2.57 21.99 -8.19
C ALA A 416 -2.68 23.52 -8.30
N VAL A 417 -2.68 24.24 -7.19
CA VAL A 417 -2.73 25.72 -7.14
C VAL A 417 -1.95 26.18 -5.91
N GLY A 418 -0.92 26.96 -6.11
CA GLY A 418 -0.02 27.45 -5.08
C GLY A 418 1.39 27.64 -5.61
N GLU A 419 2.33 27.86 -4.73
CA GLU A 419 3.73 28.10 -5.09
C GLU A 419 4.39 26.83 -5.61
N GLU A 420 4.01 25.65 -5.08
CA GLU A 420 4.48 24.34 -5.50
C GLU A 420 3.54 23.63 -6.49
N ALA A 421 2.77 24.40 -7.26
CA ALA A 421 1.90 23.84 -8.29
C ALA A 421 2.70 23.38 -9.51
N VAL A 422 3.58 22.41 -9.30
CA VAL A 422 4.52 21.90 -10.33
C VAL A 422 3.85 21.25 -11.53
N VAL A 423 2.59 20.82 -11.42
CA VAL A 423 1.84 20.14 -12.49
C VAL A 423 0.62 20.97 -12.89
N PRO A 424 0.39 21.26 -14.18
CA PRO A 424 -0.76 22.04 -14.62
C PRO A 424 -2.07 21.27 -14.40
N LYS A 425 -3.19 22.01 -14.31
CA LYS A 425 -4.50 21.37 -14.35
C LYS A 425 -4.61 20.50 -15.60
N THR A 426 -4.89 19.21 -15.41
CA THR A 426 -4.97 18.23 -16.50
C THR A 426 -6.25 17.41 -16.38
N ASP A 427 -6.99 17.32 -17.48
CA ASP A 427 -8.10 16.38 -17.63
C ASP A 427 -7.57 15.10 -18.27
N SER A 428 -7.77 13.96 -17.61
CA SER A 428 -7.28 12.64 -18.05
C SER A 428 -8.45 11.72 -18.33
N SER A 429 -8.34 10.87 -19.34
CA SER A 429 -9.31 9.81 -19.62
C SER A 429 -8.62 8.57 -20.16
N LEU A 430 -9.15 7.41 -19.78
CA LEU A 430 -8.66 6.10 -20.21
C LEU A 430 -9.83 5.20 -20.58
N VAL A 431 -9.68 4.46 -21.68
CA VAL A 431 -10.58 3.38 -22.08
C VAL A 431 -9.74 2.19 -22.50
N GLY A 432 -9.98 1.03 -21.87
CA GLY A 432 -9.29 -0.21 -22.19
C GLY A 432 -10.27 -1.37 -22.33
N VAL A 433 -10.02 -2.26 -23.29
CA VAL A 433 -10.73 -3.52 -23.44
C VAL A 433 -9.74 -4.66 -23.32
N PHE A 434 -10.15 -5.75 -22.67
CA PHE A 434 -9.29 -6.91 -22.49
C PHE A 434 -10.04 -8.24 -22.65
N TRP A 435 -9.29 -9.27 -22.98
CA TRP A 435 -9.71 -10.64 -23.04
C TRP A 435 -8.71 -11.54 -22.31
N LEU A 436 -9.22 -12.49 -21.54
CA LEU A 436 -8.45 -13.55 -20.90
C LEU A 436 -9.03 -14.89 -21.29
N GLY A 437 -8.18 -15.87 -21.57
CA GLY A 437 -8.57 -17.24 -21.85
C GLY A 437 -7.72 -18.21 -21.02
N LYS A 438 -8.36 -19.16 -20.33
CA LYS A 438 -7.70 -20.19 -19.53
C LYS A 438 -8.16 -21.58 -19.95
N THR A 439 -7.20 -22.50 -20.15
CA THR A 439 -7.50 -23.90 -20.46
C THR A 439 -6.46 -24.81 -19.81
N LYS A 440 -6.78 -26.08 -19.65
CA LYS A 440 -5.85 -27.12 -19.20
C LYS A 440 -5.68 -28.17 -20.28
N VAL A 441 -4.45 -28.35 -20.77
CA VAL A 441 -4.10 -29.32 -21.78
C VAL A 441 -3.14 -30.33 -21.16
N SER A 442 -3.59 -31.58 -20.92
CA SER A 442 -2.86 -32.55 -20.11
C SER A 442 -2.51 -31.98 -18.74
N ASP A 443 -1.23 -31.95 -18.37
CA ASP A 443 -0.72 -31.42 -17.11
C ASP A 443 -0.39 -29.91 -17.16
N TRP A 444 -0.64 -29.26 -18.30
CA TRP A 444 -0.36 -27.85 -18.49
C TRP A 444 -1.62 -26.99 -18.34
N GLY A 445 -1.63 -26.07 -17.38
CA GLY A 445 -2.52 -24.91 -17.35
C GLY A 445 -1.94 -23.84 -18.27
N ILE A 446 -2.73 -23.33 -19.17
CA ILE A 446 -2.35 -22.30 -20.14
C ILE A 446 -3.31 -21.13 -19.95
N GLU A 447 -2.76 -19.95 -19.79
CA GLU A 447 -3.49 -18.68 -19.71
C GLU A 447 -2.97 -17.72 -20.78
N LEU A 448 -3.90 -17.14 -21.53
CA LEU A 448 -3.62 -16.15 -22.56
C LEU A 448 -4.36 -14.87 -22.22
N GLY A 449 -3.76 -13.73 -22.52
CA GLY A 449 -4.39 -12.44 -22.33
C GLY A 449 -4.01 -11.45 -23.42
N ALA A 450 -4.96 -10.55 -23.72
CA ALA A 450 -4.76 -9.42 -24.62
C ALA A 450 -5.53 -8.20 -24.11
N ARG A 451 -4.94 -7.01 -24.25
CA ARG A 451 -5.54 -5.72 -23.93
C ARG A 451 -5.20 -4.69 -24.99
N LEU A 452 -6.15 -3.84 -25.28
CA LEU A 452 -5.98 -2.61 -26.03
C LEU A 452 -6.48 -1.44 -25.17
N GLU A 453 -5.73 -0.35 -25.13
CA GLU A 453 -6.05 0.79 -24.28
C GLU A 453 -5.72 2.10 -25.00
N GLN A 454 -6.56 3.10 -24.80
CA GLN A 454 -6.32 4.48 -25.19
C GLN A 454 -6.34 5.37 -23.95
N ALA A 455 -5.27 6.14 -23.76
CA ALA A 455 -5.14 7.17 -22.73
C ALA A 455 -5.03 8.55 -23.36
N LYS A 456 -5.76 9.54 -22.82
CA LYS A 456 -5.75 10.93 -23.27
C LYS A 456 -5.46 11.85 -22.10
N LEU A 457 -4.53 12.77 -22.29
CA LEU A 457 -4.16 13.80 -21.33
C LEU A 457 -4.37 15.17 -21.97
N SER A 458 -5.11 16.04 -21.31
CA SER A 458 -5.46 17.38 -21.79
C SER A 458 -5.04 18.42 -20.74
N PRO A 459 -3.76 18.85 -20.77
CA PRO A 459 -3.25 19.85 -19.83
C PRO A 459 -3.78 21.23 -20.20
N ASN A 460 -4.09 22.04 -19.20
CA ASN A 460 -4.27 23.46 -19.39
C ASN A 460 -2.91 24.13 -19.61
N LYS A 461 -2.87 25.10 -20.51
CA LYS A 461 -1.69 25.94 -20.68
C LYS A 461 -1.54 26.81 -19.42
N PRO A 462 -0.38 26.79 -18.73
CA PRO A 462 -0.14 27.69 -17.61
C PRO A 462 -0.04 29.16 -18.07
N ASP A 463 -0.40 30.08 -17.18
CA ASP A 463 -0.35 31.52 -17.47
C ASP A 463 1.10 32.02 -17.62
N SER A 464 2.05 31.43 -16.91
CA SER A 464 3.48 31.64 -16.98
C SER A 464 4.23 30.32 -16.92
N ILE A 465 5.40 30.25 -17.51
CA ILE A 465 6.29 29.06 -17.42
C ILE A 465 7.61 29.55 -16.85
N ASN A 466 8.19 28.77 -15.96
CA ASN A 466 9.51 29.07 -15.42
C ASN A 466 10.54 29.07 -16.57
N PRO A 467 11.40 30.09 -16.69
CA PRO A 467 12.41 30.16 -17.75
C PRO A 467 13.36 28.95 -17.81
N ILE A 468 13.60 28.29 -16.67
CA ILE A 468 14.39 27.06 -16.60
C ILE A 468 13.72 25.94 -17.40
N CYS A 469 12.42 25.72 -17.19
CA CYS A 469 11.66 24.71 -17.94
C CYS A 469 11.62 25.02 -19.44
N GLU A 470 11.53 26.29 -19.82
CA GLU A 470 11.61 26.70 -21.26
C GLU A 470 12.97 26.34 -21.86
N THR A 471 14.06 26.54 -21.11
CA THR A 471 15.43 26.18 -21.52
C THR A 471 15.58 24.67 -21.70
N GLU A 472 14.95 23.87 -20.86
CA GLU A 472 14.92 22.40 -20.93
C GLU A 472 13.90 21.88 -21.97
N GLY A 473 13.22 22.75 -22.70
CA GLY A 473 12.33 22.40 -23.82
C GLY A 473 10.85 22.32 -23.49
N LEU A 474 10.44 22.57 -22.25
CA LEU A 474 9.04 22.62 -21.85
C LEU A 474 8.49 24.04 -21.95
N ASN A 475 8.20 24.50 -23.19
CA ASN A 475 7.63 25.81 -23.44
C ASN A 475 6.10 25.76 -23.57
N ALA A 476 5.47 26.94 -23.65
CA ALA A 476 4.03 27.11 -23.72
C ALA A 476 3.32 26.31 -24.85
N GLU A 477 3.99 26.04 -25.97
CA GLU A 477 3.44 25.30 -27.10
C GLU A 477 3.46 23.75 -26.85
N GLN A 478 4.14 23.29 -25.80
CA GLN A 478 4.22 21.90 -25.46
C GLN A 478 3.04 21.45 -24.57
N TYR A 479 2.36 22.37 -23.86
CA TYR A 479 1.15 22.10 -23.09
C TYR A 479 -0.06 21.90 -24.03
N LYS A 480 -0.09 20.74 -24.67
CA LYS A 480 -1.13 20.34 -25.62
C LYS A 480 -1.59 18.91 -25.34
N ASN A 481 -2.76 18.57 -25.84
CA ASN A 481 -3.32 17.23 -25.69
C ASN A 481 -2.35 16.17 -26.19
N LYS A 482 -2.25 15.09 -25.40
CA LYS A 482 -1.51 13.86 -25.71
C LYS A 482 -2.48 12.69 -25.78
N ASP A 483 -2.35 11.90 -26.82
CA ASP A 483 -3.09 10.66 -27.03
C ASP A 483 -2.09 9.51 -27.12
N PHE A 484 -2.30 8.46 -26.34
CA PHE A 484 -1.46 7.27 -26.33
C PHE A 484 -2.34 6.04 -26.53
N ASP A 485 -2.02 5.25 -27.56
CA ASP A 485 -2.60 3.93 -27.78
C ASP A 485 -1.60 2.88 -27.31
N THR A 486 -2.03 2.00 -26.38
CA THR A 486 -1.17 0.96 -25.83
C THR A 486 -1.80 -0.41 -25.99
N HIS A 487 -0.96 -1.44 -26.01
CA HIS A 487 -1.40 -2.83 -26.03
C HIS A 487 -0.58 -3.71 -25.10
N SER A 488 -1.18 -4.78 -24.64
CA SER A 488 -0.50 -5.77 -23.81
C SER A 488 -0.93 -7.18 -24.20
N LEU A 489 0.02 -8.10 -24.18
CA LEU A 489 -0.19 -9.52 -24.47
C LEU A 489 0.49 -10.36 -23.37
N SER A 490 -0.12 -11.44 -22.93
CA SER A 490 0.52 -12.39 -22.02
C SER A 490 0.24 -13.83 -22.36
N LEU A 491 1.23 -14.66 -22.00
CA LEU A 491 1.14 -16.11 -21.96
C LEU A 491 1.60 -16.57 -20.58
N GLY A 492 0.72 -17.25 -19.86
CA GLY A 492 1.02 -17.91 -18.60
C GLY A 492 0.97 -19.42 -18.73
N LEU A 493 1.93 -20.11 -18.11
CA LEU A 493 2.04 -21.57 -18.12
C LEU A 493 2.21 -22.08 -16.69
N VAL A 494 1.40 -23.06 -16.29
CA VAL A 494 1.52 -23.78 -15.02
C VAL A 494 1.54 -25.27 -15.30
N ARG A 495 2.53 -26.00 -14.79
CA ARG A 495 2.59 -27.45 -14.93
C ARG A 495 2.73 -28.13 -13.59
N ASP A 496 1.81 -29.02 -13.29
CA ASP A 496 1.92 -29.91 -12.14
C ASP A 496 3.01 -30.96 -12.39
N LEU A 497 4.01 -31.01 -11.50
CA LEU A 497 5.11 -31.97 -11.56
C LEU A 497 4.82 -33.13 -10.58
N ASN A 498 4.43 -34.25 -11.12
CA ASN A 498 4.10 -35.45 -10.34
C ASN A 498 5.35 -36.30 -10.15
N PHE A 499 6.13 -36.07 -9.11
CA PHE A 499 7.25 -36.93 -8.72
C PHE A 499 6.76 -38.05 -7.78
N ALA A 500 7.26 -39.26 -7.95
CA ALA A 500 6.97 -40.36 -7.04
C ALA A 500 7.39 -39.98 -5.59
N GLY A 501 6.42 -39.94 -4.68
CA GLY A 501 6.63 -39.61 -3.26
C GLY A 501 6.66 -38.11 -2.92
N SER A 502 6.48 -37.19 -3.87
CA SER A 502 6.44 -35.75 -3.61
C SER A 502 5.36 -35.05 -4.43
N GLN A 503 4.27 -34.70 -3.73
CA GLN A 503 3.15 -33.97 -4.35
C GLN A 503 3.27 -32.46 -4.18
N GLY A 504 2.59 -31.71 -5.07
CA GLY A 504 2.44 -30.26 -4.98
C GLY A 504 3.58 -29.45 -5.60
N TRP A 505 4.49 -30.06 -6.33
CA TRP A 505 5.47 -29.34 -7.14
C TRP A 505 4.84 -28.82 -8.43
N GLN A 506 5.16 -27.58 -8.77
CA GLN A 506 4.72 -26.95 -10.00
C GLN A 506 5.88 -26.20 -10.65
N LEU A 507 5.94 -26.27 -11.97
CA LEU A 507 6.74 -25.38 -12.81
C LEU A 507 5.80 -24.28 -13.32
N VAL A 508 6.20 -23.04 -13.19
CA VAL A 508 5.46 -21.87 -13.68
C VAL A 508 6.31 -21.07 -14.64
N GLY A 509 5.68 -20.40 -15.58
CA GLY A 509 6.37 -19.49 -16.48
C GLY A 509 5.40 -18.46 -17.05
N SER A 510 5.89 -17.27 -17.30
CA SER A 510 5.11 -16.24 -17.99
C SER A 510 5.97 -15.47 -18.98
N LEU A 511 5.33 -15.04 -20.05
CA LEU A 511 5.85 -14.12 -21.06
C LEU A 511 4.83 -13.01 -21.23
N THR A 512 5.21 -11.78 -20.93
CA THR A 512 4.31 -10.63 -21.04
C THR A 512 4.98 -9.51 -21.83
N SER A 513 4.32 -9.06 -22.89
CA SER A 513 4.60 -7.80 -23.54
C SER A 513 3.59 -6.78 -23.03
N ALA A 514 4.07 -5.68 -22.46
CA ALA A 514 3.25 -4.65 -21.85
C ALA A 514 3.71 -3.26 -22.29
N GLN A 515 2.77 -2.34 -22.42
CA GLN A 515 3.06 -0.95 -22.72
C GLN A 515 2.47 -0.03 -21.63
N ARG A 516 3.15 1.10 -21.35
CA ARG A 516 2.69 2.12 -20.39
C ARG A 516 2.77 3.50 -21.03
N ALA A 517 1.64 4.22 -20.99
CA ALA A 517 1.62 5.64 -21.34
C ALA A 517 2.33 6.47 -20.26
N PRO A 518 3.05 7.56 -20.65
CA PRO A 518 3.60 8.51 -19.69
C PRO A 518 2.51 9.14 -18.83
N ALA A 519 2.84 9.43 -17.57
CA ALA A 519 1.96 10.10 -16.62
C ALA A 519 2.01 11.63 -16.80
N THR A 520 1.05 12.35 -16.21
CA THR A 520 0.93 13.80 -16.33
C THR A 520 2.15 14.52 -15.76
N GLU A 521 2.61 14.09 -14.58
CA GLU A 521 3.79 14.61 -13.90
C GLU A 521 5.07 14.38 -14.72
N GLU A 522 5.21 13.23 -15.35
CA GLU A 522 6.36 12.92 -16.20
C GLU A 522 6.44 13.83 -17.43
N LEU A 523 5.29 14.24 -17.96
CA LEU A 523 5.21 15.07 -19.17
C LEU A 523 5.29 16.56 -18.91
N PHE A 524 4.72 17.06 -17.81
CA PHE A 524 4.37 18.46 -17.67
C PHE A 524 4.80 19.10 -16.34
N SER A 525 5.56 18.42 -15.48
CA SER A 525 6.11 19.05 -14.27
C SER A 525 7.02 20.22 -14.61
N CYS A 526 6.88 21.32 -13.87
CA CYS A 526 7.75 22.49 -14.02
C CYS A 526 7.71 23.34 -12.74
N GLY A 527 8.68 23.18 -11.86
CA GLY A 527 8.78 24.02 -10.67
C GLY A 527 9.49 23.38 -9.50
N ALA A 528 9.66 24.18 -8.46
CA ALA A 528 10.20 23.74 -7.18
C ALA A 528 9.15 22.92 -6.43
N HIS A 529 9.62 21.90 -5.72
CA HIS A 529 8.86 21.07 -4.81
C HIS A 529 9.62 21.01 -3.48
N ALA A 530 9.21 21.82 -2.54
CA ALA A 530 9.95 22.05 -1.29
C ALA A 530 10.03 20.76 -0.46
N ALA A 531 8.95 19.99 -0.36
CA ALA A 531 8.94 18.74 0.39
C ALA A 531 10.03 17.76 -0.07
N THR A 532 10.34 17.68 -1.35
CA THR A 532 11.39 16.81 -1.90
C THR A 532 12.72 17.52 -2.11
N GLN A 533 12.77 18.83 -1.88
CA GLN A 533 13.93 19.68 -2.19
C GLN A 533 14.41 19.54 -3.64
N THR A 534 13.45 19.42 -4.57
CA THR A 534 13.72 19.26 -6.00
C THR A 534 13.11 20.37 -6.83
N PHE A 535 13.76 20.67 -7.96
CA PHE A 535 13.18 21.42 -9.05
C PHE A 535 12.90 20.46 -10.21
N ASP A 536 11.63 20.13 -10.42
CA ASP A 536 11.22 19.10 -11.35
C ASP A 536 10.94 19.67 -12.75
N VAL A 537 11.49 19.02 -13.78
CA VAL A 537 11.26 19.37 -15.17
C VAL A 537 10.78 18.16 -15.97
N GLY A 538 9.52 18.17 -16.37
CA GLY A 538 8.89 17.16 -17.20
C GLY A 538 9.35 17.20 -18.66
N ASN A 539 9.08 16.13 -19.39
CA ASN A 539 9.45 16.03 -20.80
C ASN A 539 8.22 15.76 -21.67
N PRO A 540 7.76 16.75 -22.44
CA PRO A 540 6.56 16.60 -23.28
C PRO A 540 6.76 15.68 -24.50
N ASN A 541 7.98 15.20 -24.76
CA ASN A 541 8.31 14.36 -25.90
C ASN A 541 8.45 12.88 -25.55
N LEU A 542 8.07 12.49 -24.34
CA LEU A 542 8.11 11.10 -23.91
C LEU A 542 7.25 10.21 -24.80
N LYS A 543 7.76 9.03 -25.05
CA LYS A 543 7.08 7.92 -25.73
C LYS A 543 6.51 6.94 -24.71
N VAL A 544 5.69 6.03 -25.19
CA VAL A 544 5.21 4.86 -24.46
C VAL A 544 6.39 3.99 -24.05
N GLU A 545 6.43 3.56 -22.79
CA GLU A 545 7.37 2.51 -22.35
C GLU A 545 6.90 1.15 -22.88
N GLU A 546 7.84 0.32 -23.34
CA GLU A 546 7.56 -1.02 -23.85
C GLU A 546 8.36 -2.07 -23.09
N ALA A 547 7.69 -2.97 -22.38
CA ALA A 547 8.32 -4.05 -21.63
C ALA A 547 8.13 -5.40 -22.29
N LEU A 548 9.18 -6.21 -22.27
CA LEU A 548 9.13 -7.65 -22.46
C LEU A 548 9.61 -8.35 -21.17
N ASN A 549 8.66 -8.88 -20.44
CA ASN A 549 8.92 -9.63 -19.19
C ASN A 549 8.91 -11.14 -19.47
N ILE A 550 9.97 -11.81 -19.03
CA ILE A 550 10.11 -13.26 -19.04
C ILE A 550 10.29 -13.71 -17.60
N GLU A 551 9.50 -14.65 -17.15
CA GLU A 551 9.58 -15.18 -15.80
C GLU A 551 9.46 -16.70 -15.80
N VAL A 552 10.28 -17.35 -14.95
CA VAL A 552 10.26 -18.79 -14.71
C VAL A 552 10.32 -19.04 -13.22
N GLY A 553 9.50 -19.93 -12.71
CA GLY A 553 9.49 -20.28 -11.30
C GLY A 553 9.22 -21.74 -11.04
N VAL A 554 9.64 -22.17 -9.86
CA VAL A 554 9.31 -23.49 -9.30
C VAL A 554 8.70 -23.28 -7.93
N ARG A 555 7.54 -23.89 -7.69
CA ARG A 555 6.89 -23.81 -6.39
C ARG A 555 6.44 -25.17 -5.89
N LYS A 556 6.36 -25.31 -4.58
CA LYS A 556 5.79 -26.46 -3.88
C LYS A 556 4.75 -25.98 -2.89
N THR A 557 3.51 -26.39 -3.09
CA THR A 557 2.33 -25.85 -2.39
C THR A 557 1.77 -26.79 -1.31
N LYS A 558 2.30 -28.03 -1.18
CA LYS A 558 1.76 -29.05 -0.27
C LYS A 558 2.86 -29.76 0.48
N GLY A 559 2.54 -30.22 1.70
CA GLY A 559 3.39 -31.00 2.60
C GLY A 559 4.18 -30.14 3.58
N GLN A 560 5.16 -30.73 4.26
CA GLN A 560 5.96 -30.04 5.29
C GLN A 560 6.83 -28.90 4.73
N LEU A 561 7.24 -28.99 3.49
CA LEU A 561 7.96 -27.92 2.78
C LEU A 561 7.00 -27.25 1.82
N THR A 562 6.84 -25.94 1.94
CA THR A 562 6.27 -25.07 0.91
C THR A 562 7.33 -24.07 0.49
N THR A 563 7.44 -23.80 -0.79
CA THR A 563 8.47 -22.88 -1.31
C THR A 563 8.05 -22.33 -2.67
N ALA A 564 8.51 -21.13 -2.99
CA ALA A 564 8.40 -20.51 -4.29
C ALA A 564 9.76 -19.85 -4.63
N LEU A 565 10.33 -20.23 -5.75
CA LEU A 565 11.48 -19.57 -6.37
C LEU A 565 11.01 -19.00 -7.69
N ASN A 566 11.16 -17.69 -7.88
CA ASN A 566 10.87 -17.01 -9.13
C ASN A 566 12.12 -16.29 -9.62
N LEU A 567 12.42 -16.41 -10.90
CA LEU A 567 13.49 -15.69 -11.59
C LEU A 567 12.85 -14.92 -12.74
N TYR A 568 13.22 -13.66 -12.90
CA TYR A 568 12.64 -12.81 -13.93
C TYR A 568 13.66 -11.91 -14.60
N GLN A 569 13.36 -11.58 -15.84
CA GLN A 569 14.02 -10.52 -16.60
C GLN A 569 12.93 -9.67 -17.27
N ASN A 570 13.01 -8.36 -17.09
CA ASN A 570 12.13 -7.39 -17.71
C ASN A 570 12.97 -6.39 -18.50
N ASN A 571 12.91 -6.48 -19.82
CA ASN A 571 13.57 -5.54 -20.73
C ASN A 571 12.56 -4.44 -21.09
N ILE A 572 12.90 -3.21 -20.82
CA ILE A 572 12.03 -2.04 -21.03
C ILE A 572 12.72 -1.07 -21.94
N SER A 573 12.14 -0.82 -23.09
CA SER A 573 12.55 0.26 -23.99
C SER A 573 11.88 1.57 -23.58
N ASP A 574 12.60 2.67 -23.74
CA ASP A 574 12.11 4.03 -23.42
C ASP A 574 11.64 4.16 -21.93
N PHE A 575 12.35 3.51 -20.95
CA PHE A 575 12.02 3.60 -19.50
C PHE A 575 12.15 5.04 -19.02
N ILE A 576 11.10 5.57 -18.36
CA ILE A 576 11.00 6.96 -17.90
C ILE A 576 11.51 7.04 -16.46
N TYR A 577 12.40 7.98 -16.15
CA TYR A 577 12.84 8.27 -14.79
C TYR A 577 13.27 9.72 -14.63
N ALA A 578 13.28 10.20 -13.40
CA ALA A 578 13.82 11.52 -13.05
C ALA A 578 15.34 11.38 -12.81
N GLN A 579 16.13 12.08 -13.63
CA GLN A 579 17.58 12.11 -13.56
C GLN A 579 18.03 13.41 -12.86
N ASN A 580 18.90 13.28 -11.86
CA ASN A 580 19.54 14.42 -11.24
C ASN A 580 20.44 15.11 -12.29
N ALA A 581 20.14 16.38 -12.57
CA ALA A 581 20.89 17.19 -13.56
C ALA A 581 22.23 17.73 -13.03
N ASN A 582 22.58 17.41 -11.78
CA ASN A 582 23.77 17.94 -11.09
C ASN A 582 23.84 19.48 -11.15
N ARG A 583 22.70 20.11 -10.94
CA ARG A 583 22.52 21.56 -10.95
C ARG A 583 21.46 21.93 -9.92
N GLU A 584 21.62 23.07 -9.28
CA GLU A 584 20.66 23.67 -8.37
C GLU A 584 19.93 24.84 -9.02
N VAL A 585 18.66 24.97 -8.67
CA VAL A 585 17.76 26.06 -9.09
C VAL A 585 17.06 26.58 -7.84
N ASP A 586 17.31 27.84 -7.49
CA ASP A 586 16.72 28.49 -6.29
C ASP A 586 16.90 27.67 -5.00
N GLY A 587 18.07 27.02 -4.83
CA GLY A 587 18.38 26.15 -3.69
C GLY A 587 17.90 24.70 -3.80
N PHE A 588 17.18 24.34 -4.86
CA PHE A 588 16.66 23.00 -5.09
C PHE A 588 17.47 22.23 -6.14
N GLY A 589 17.74 20.95 -5.88
CA GLY A 589 18.39 20.08 -6.87
C GLY A 589 17.49 19.87 -8.09
N GLN A 590 18.00 20.12 -9.31
CA GLN A 590 17.19 19.95 -10.53
C GLN A 590 17.14 18.50 -10.97
N TYR A 591 15.89 18.03 -11.27
CA TYR A 591 15.61 16.71 -11.83
C TYR A 591 14.87 16.83 -13.15
N ASN A 592 15.45 16.24 -14.20
CA ASN A 592 14.85 16.21 -15.53
C ASN A 592 14.26 14.84 -15.82
N VAL A 593 13.03 14.79 -16.32
CA VAL A 593 12.42 13.53 -16.77
C VAL A 593 13.00 13.12 -18.12
N VAL A 594 13.62 11.95 -18.14
CA VAL A 594 14.31 11.38 -19.31
C VAL A 594 13.85 9.96 -19.60
N GLN A 595 14.24 9.43 -20.77
CA GLN A 595 14.00 8.03 -21.16
C GLN A 595 15.30 7.35 -21.53
N GLN A 596 15.45 6.09 -21.10
CA GLN A 596 16.52 5.19 -21.56
C GLN A 596 16.04 3.74 -21.59
N ASP A 597 16.72 2.89 -22.30
CA ASP A 597 16.47 1.46 -22.23
C ASP A 597 16.97 0.90 -20.90
N ALA A 598 16.16 0.08 -20.26
CA ALA A 598 16.45 -0.49 -18.96
C ALA A 598 16.21 -2.01 -18.94
N THR A 599 17.03 -2.74 -18.19
CA THR A 599 16.82 -4.16 -17.97
C THR A 599 16.83 -4.45 -16.48
N PHE A 600 15.69 -4.92 -15.98
CA PHE A 600 15.55 -5.39 -14.61
C PHE A 600 15.71 -6.91 -14.59
N VAL A 601 16.69 -7.40 -13.82
CA VAL A 601 16.91 -8.84 -13.60
C VAL A 601 16.83 -9.12 -12.11
N GLY A 602 16.07 -10.13 -11.73
CA GLY A 602 15.92 -10.44 -10.32
C GLY A 602 15.47 -11.85 -10.02
N GLY A 603 15.44 -12.14 -8.73
CA GLY A 603 14.97 -13.40 -8.19
C GLY A 603 14.37 -13.23 -6.81
N GLU A 604 13.39 -14.07 -6.51
CA GLU A 604 12.64 -14.07 -5.26
C GLU A 604 12.54 -15.51 -4.77
N LEU A 605 12.85 -15.73 -3.50
CA LEU A 605 12.72 -17.02 -2.82
C LEU A 605 11.86 -16.83 -1.57
N ASP A 606 10.88 -17.70 -1.40
CA ASP A 606 10.10 -17.88 -0.18
C ASP A 606 10.10 -19.36 0.21
N VAL A 607 10.34 -19.64 1.49
CA VAL A 607 10.43 -21.01 2.02
C VAL A 607 9.73 -21.06 3.36
N ALA A 608 8.84 -22.04 3.56
CA ALA A 608 8.34 -22.41 4.86
C ALA A 608 8.49 -23.94 5.05
N PHE A 609 9.16 -24.33 6.13
CA PHE A 609 9.42 -25.72 6.48
C PHE A 609 8.86 -26.06 7.85
N GLN A 610 7.83 -26.88 7.89
CA GLN A 610 7.26 -27.42 9.12
C GLN A 610 8.19 -28.49 9.68
N LEU A 611 9.05 -28.08 10.62
CA LEU A 611 10.06 -28.97 11.24
C LEU A 611 9.38 -30.06 12.08
N ILE A 612 8.43 -29.65 12.91
CA ILE A 612 7.52 -30.51 13.70
C ILE A 612 6.13 -29.88 13.72
N GLU A 613 5.13 -30.59 14.19
CA GLU A 613 3.80 -30.03 14.39
C GLU A 613 3.87 -28.78 15.30
N GLY A 614 3.36 -27.65 14.81
CA GLY A 614 3.38 -26.37 15.52
C GLY A 614 4.68 -25.56 15.42
N LEU A 615 5.75 -26.07 14.79
CA LEU A 615 6.98 -25.30 14.55
C LEU A 615 7.30 -25.24 13.05
N THR A 616 7.21 -24.04 12.51
CA THR A 616 7.59 -23.74 11.12
C THR A 616 8.77 -22.80 11.09
N LEU A 617 9.79 -23.17 10.33
CA LEU A 617 10.93 -22.32 9.98
C LEU A 617 10.60 -21.62 8.66
N THR A 618 10.92 -20.33 8.54
CA THR A 618 10.70 -19.54 7.32
C THR A 618 12.02 -18.97 6.82
N GLY A 619 12.14 -18.81 5.51
CA GLY A 619 13.28 -18.18 4.88
C GLY A 619 12.82 -17.38 3.66
N MET A 620 13.44 -16.23 3.44
CA MET A 620 13.20 -15.43 2.25
C MET A 620 14.52 -14.88 1.70
N ALA A 621 14.54 -14.63 0.41
CA ALA A 621 15.59 -13.84 -0.21
C ALA A 621 15.02 -13.13 -1.45
N ASP A 622 15.47 -11.92 -1.69
CA ASP A 622 15.17 -11.21 -2.93
C ASP A 622 16.35 -10.36 -3.41
N ARG A 623 16.37 -10.20 -4.71
CA ARG A 623 17.36 -9.39 -5.40
C ARG A 623 16.76 -8.82 -6.68
N VAL A 624 17.04 -7.54 -6.94
CA VAL A 624 16.79 -6.90 -8.23
C VAL A 624 18.01 -6.09 -8.65
N ARG A 625 18.31 -6.08 -9.95
CA ARG A 625 19.33 -5.25 -10.56
C ARG A 625 18.75 -4.53 -11.76
N ALA A 626 19.01 -3.23 -11.81
CA ALA A 626 18.77 -2.40 -12.96
C ALA A 626 19.89 -1.35 -13.00
N ASN A 627 20.75 -1.41 -14.02
CA ASN A 627 21.93 -0.55 -14.09
C ASN A 627 21.52 0.90 -14.34
N ASP A 628 22.24 1.81 -13.71
CA ASP A 628 22.15 3.27 -13.92
C ASP A 628 20.77 3.88 -13.63
N LEU A 629 19.96 3.19 -12.81
CA LEU A 629 18.66 3.68 -12.36
C LEU A 629 18.67 3.98 -10.85
N PRO A 630 18.02 5.08 -10.42
CA PRO A 630 17.99 5.48 -9.02
C PRO A 630 17.04 4.61 -8.18
N ARG A 631 17.32 4.52 -6.90
CA ARG A 631 16.47 3.92 -5.86
C ARG A 631 16.15 2.43 -6.08
N ILE A 632 17.10 1.70 -6.70
CA ILE A 632 16.98 0.25 -6.85
C ILE A 632 17.18 -0.43 -5.48
N PRO A 633 16.26 -1.28 -5.01
CA PRO A 633 16.34 -1.90 -3.69
C PRO A 633 17.63 -2.70 -3.47
N ALA A 634 18.13 -2.70 -2.24
CA ALA A 634 19.19 -3.57 -1.80
C ALA A 634 18.78 -5.05 -1.76
N ASP A 635 19.74 -5.97 -1.89
CA ASP A 635 19.49 -7.40 -1.71
C ASP A 635 19.10 -7.71 -0.26
N ARG A 636 18.18 -8.66 -0.07
CA ARG A 636 17.75 -9.09 1.27
C ARG A 636 17.79 -10.59 1.43
N ILE A 637 18.14 -11.01 2.65
CA ILE A 637 18.00 -12.39 3.12
C ILE A 637 17.27 -12.33 4.48
N GLY A 638 16.27 -13.19 4.67
CA GLY A 638 15.54 -13.28 5.92
C GLY A 638 15.41 -14.73 6.40
N LEU A 639 15.49 -14.92 7.70
CA LEU A 639 15.24 -16.19 8.38
C LEU A 639 14.24 -15.94 9.51
N GLY A 640 13.32 -16.87 9.71
CA GLY A 640 12.31 -16.72 10.75
C GLY A 640 11.77 -18.05 11.28
N PHE A 641 10.92 -17.94 12.26
CA PHE A 641 10.19 -19.07 12.81
C PHE A 641 8.79 -18.67 13.28
N LYS A 642 7.88 -19.65 13.26
CA LYS A 642 6.55 -19.57 13.88
C LYS A 642 6.39 -20.82 14.76
N ALA A 643 6.18 -20.63 16.08
CA ALA A 643 6.05 -21.71 17.03
C ALA A 643 4.72 -21.59 17.79
N SER A 644 3.82 -22.55 17.61
CA SER A 644 2.58 -22.62 18.39
C SER A 644 2.80 -23.25 19.76
N SER A 645 1.84 -23.09 20.64
CA SER A 645 1.83 -23.70 21.99
C SER A 645 2.00 -25.22 21.99
N MET A 646 1.50 -25.90 20.95
CA MET A 646 1.60 -27.35 20.81
C MET A 646 3.05 -27.80 20.68
N ALA A 647 3.91 -27.04 19.96
CA ALA A 647 5.33 -27.32 19.86
C ALA A 647 6.11 -27.04 21.14
N LEU A 648 5.68 -26.01 21.91
CA LEU A 648 6.41 -25.53 23.08
C LEU A 648 6.00 -26.23 24.39
N PHE A 649 4.72 -26.55 24.57
CA PHE A 649 4.16 -26.98 25.84
C PHE A 649 3.36 -28.29 25.78
N SER A 650 3.24 -28.90 24.57
CA SER A 650 2.40 -30.11 24.34
C SER A 650 0.93 -29.93 24.79
N THR A 651 0.45 -28.71 24.88
CA THR A 651 -0.92 -28.36 25.27
C THR A 651 -1.55 -27.52 24.16
N GLN A 652 -2.82 -27.77 23.93
CA GLN A 652 -3.61 -26.99 22.97
C GLN A 652 -4.03 -25.67 23.64
N SER A 653 -3.14 -24.73 23.74
CA SER A 653 -3.43 -23.34 24.11
C SER A 653 -3.07 -22.43 22.93
N ASP A 654 -3.71 -21.30 22.84
CA ASP A 654 -3.72 -20.45 21.66
C ASP A 654 -2.55 -19.44 21.63
N TRP A 655 -1.35 -19.89 22.05
CA TRP A 655 -0.12 -19.11 21.99
C TRP A 655 0.65 -19.38 20.72
N MET A 656 1.17 -18.33 20.11
CA MET A 656 2.13 -18.41 19.02
C MET A 656 3.27 -17.43 19.28
N LEU A 657 4.50 -17.93 19.21
CA LEU A 657 5.71 -17.12 19.15
C LEU A 657 6.19 -17.05 17.71
N PHE A 658 6.68 -15.91 17.30
CA PHE A 658 7.29 -15.76 16.00
C PHE A 658 8.51 -14.84 16.08
N GLY A 659 9.42 -15.01 15.16
CA GLY A 659 10.58 -14.15 15.01
C GLY A 659 11.06 -14.15 13.60
N GLN A 660 11.68 -13.05 13.19
CA GLN A 660 12.29 -12.86 11.88
C GLN A 660 13.54 -12.02 12.04
N TRP A 661 14.63 -12.51 11.50
CA TRP A 661 15.84 -11.74 11.27
C TRP A 661 15.94 -11.50 9.76
N GLN A 662 16.28 -10.28 9.38
CA GLN A 662 16.52 -9.88 8.00
C GLN A 662 17.85 -9.14 7.93
N GLN A 663 18.68 -9.51 6.98
CA GLN A 663 19.86 -8.79 6.58
C GLN A 663 19.59 -8.08 5.27
N ILE A 664 19.71 -6.78 5.28
CA ILE A 664 19.67 -5.92 4.11
C ILE A 664 21.11 -5.60 3.74
N GLN A 665 21.50 -5.92 2.51
CA GLN A 665 22.87 -5.70 2.05
C GLN A 665 23.10 -4.21 1.76
N LYS A 666 24.37 -3.81 1.77
CA LYS A 666 24.78 -2.52 1.23
C LYS A 666 24.33 -2.38 -0.22
N GLN A 667 23.79 -1.21 -0.59
CA GLN A 667 23.50 -0.85 -1.97
C GLN A 667 24.51 0.17 -2.48
N ASP A 668 25.44 -0.30 -3.29
CA ASP A 668 26.51 0.49 -3.92
C ASP A 668 26.43 0.50 -5.46
N GLN A 669 25.42 -0.17 -6.03
CA GLN A 669 25.09 -0.06 -7.44
C GLN A 669 24.02 1.02 -7.61
N VAL A 670 24.48 2.26 -7.65
CA VAL A 670 23.65 3.47 -7.63
C VAL A 670 23.70 4.16 -8.98
N ALA A 671 22.71 5.03 -9.25
CA ALA A 671 22.72 5.90 -10.41
C ALA A 671 23.80 7.00 -10.29
N GLU A 672 24.04 7.71 -11.38
CA GLU A 672 24.90 8.89 -11.37
C GLU A 672 24.32 9.95 -10.42
N ASN A 673 25.14 10.49 -9.53
CA ASN A 673 24.77 11.45 -8.49
C ASN A 673 23.76 10.91 -7.44
N GLU A 674 23.72 9.61 -7.22
CA GLU A 674 23.00 8.97 -6.12
C GLU A 674 23.96 8.41 -5.08
N GLU A 675 23.68 8.62 -3.80
CA GLU A 675 24.47 8.10 -2.71
C GLU A 675 24.18 6.64 -2.41
N ALA A 676 25.23 5.88 -2.08
CA ALA A 676 25.11 4.49 -1.65
C ALA A 676 24.53 4.40 -0.25
N SER A 677 23.75 3.34 0.05
CA SER A 677 23.24 3.09 1.40
C SER A 677 24.01 1.95 2.07
N LEU A 678 24.26 2.07 3.35
CA LEU A 678 24.83 1.02 4.18
C LEU A 678 23.87 -0.15 4.32
N GLY A 679 24.42 -1.34 4.61
CA GLY A 679 23.64 -2.50 4.99
C GLY A 679 23.30 -2.47 6.47
N TYR A 680 22.22 -3.17 6.86
CA TYR A 680 21.76 -3.25 8.25
C TYR A 680 21.04 -4.58 8.51
N ASP A 681 20.93 -4.92 9.80
CA ASP A 681 20.26 -6.12 10.27
C ASP A 681 18.99 -5.76 11.05
N LEU A 682 17.84 -6.33 10.68
CA LEU A 682 16.58 -6.15 11.39
C LEU A 682 16.19 -7.41 12.14
N LEU A 683 15.90 -7.28 13.42
CA LEU A 683 15.35 -8.36 14.24
C LEU A 683 13.95 -7.98 14.74
N THR A 684 12.97 -8.80 14.37
CA THR A 684 11.59 -8.72 14.88
C THR A 684 11.28 -9.96 15.70
N LEU A 685 10.74 -9.78 16.89
CA LEU A 685 10.18 -10.84 17.72
C LEU A 685 8.76 -10.50 18.12
N GLY A 686 7.92 -11.52 18.26
CA GLY A 686 6.56 -11.28 18.69
C GLY A 686 5.87 -12.52 19.29
N MET A 687 4.76 -12.23 19.96
CA MET A 687 3.92 -13.23 20.58
C MET A 687 2.46 -12.87 20.34
N THR A 688 1.67 -13.85 19.95
CA THR A 688 0.22 -13.76 19.87
C THR A 688 -0.40 -14.69 20.89
N TYR A 689 -1.39 -14.22 21.61
CA TYR A 689 -2.29 -15.02 22.42
C TYR A 689 -3.72 -14.82 21.95
N GLN A 690 -4.41 -15.92 21.64
CA GLN A 690 -5.79 -15.90 21.18
C GLN A 690 -6.62 -16.86 22.04
N SER A 691 -7.83 -16.48 22.43
CA SER A 691 -8.73 -17.36 23.16
C SER A 691 -10.18 -16.94 22.98
N VAL A 692 -11.10 -17.81 23.41
CA VAL A 692 -12.54 -17.57 23.33
C VAL A 692 -13.11 -17.51 24.74
N LEU A 693 -13.83 -16.46 25.06
CA LEU A 693 -14.54 -16.28 26.32
C LEU A 693 -15.98 -15.87 26.04
N ALA A 694 -16.94 -16.64 26.51
CA ALA A 694 -18.38 -16.36 26.42
C ALA A 694 -18.84 -16.00 24.96
N ASN A 695 -18.40 -16.78 23.96
CA ASN A 695 -18.65 -16.60 22.52
C ASN A 695 -17.94 -15.39 21.86
N SER A 696 -17.07 -14.71 22.59
CA SER A 696 -16.22 -13.66 22.01
C SER A 696 -14.80 -14.16 21.90
N GLU A 697 -14.18 -13.92 20.75
CA GLU A 697 -12.78 -14.21 20.49
C GLU A 697 -11.96 -12.96 20.87
N TYR A 698 -10.93 -13.13 21.69
CA TYR A 698 -9.98 -12.06 21.98
C TYR A 698 -8.57 -12.48 21.61
N ARG A 699 -7.81 -11.50 21.11
CA ARG A 699 -6.45 -11.67 20.66
C ARG A 699 -5.57 -10.56 21.23
N ILE A 700 -4.41 -10.93 21.73
CA ILE A 700 -3.38 -10.02 22.21
C ILE A 700 -2.13 -10.26 21.38
N ASP A 701 -1.63 -9.23 20.72
CA ASP A 701 -0.38 -9.26 19.97
C ASP A 701 0.64 -8.35 20.65
N LEU A 702 1.79 -8.90 20.98
CA LEU A 702 2.99 -8.16 21.41
C LEU A 702 4.05 -8.34 20.33
N LYS A 703 4.57 -7.25 19.78
CA LYS A 703 5.59 -7.30 18.74
C LYS A 703 6.67 -6.26 19.02
N ALA A 704 7.92 -6.65 18.87
CA ALA A 704 9.07 -5.76 18.94
C ALA A 704 9.79 -5.75 17.58
N ASN A 705 9.88 -4.61 16.96
CA ASN A 705 10.56 -4.36 15.69
C ASN A 705 11.88 -3.63 15.95
N ASN A 706 12.83 -3.80 15.03
CA ASN A 706 14.16 -3.20 15.12
C ASN A 706 14.79 -3.39 16.52
N LEU A 707 14.75 -4.64 17.02
CA LEU A 707 15.25 -4.94 18.37
C LEU A 707 16.74 -4.65 18.54
N LEU A 708 17.51 -4.63 17.45
CA LEU A 708 18.92 -4.34 17.47
C LEU A 708 19.20 -2.83 17.52
N ASP A 709 18.17 -2.00 17.33
CA ASP A 709 18.23 -0.55 17.30
C ASP A 709 19.16 0.01 16.22
N GLU A 710 19.15 -0.65 15.07
CA GLU A 710 19.95 -0.28 13.90
C GLU A 710 19.40 0.98 13.25
N GLU A 711 20.30 1.83 12.77
CA GLU A 711 19.93 2.94 11.89
C GLU A 711 19.56 2.41 10.51
N VAL A 712 18.31 2.62 10.12
CA VAL A 712 17.74 2.07 8.91
C VAL A 712 17.50 3.17 7.88
N ARG A 713 18.28 3.19 6.82
CA ARG A 713 18.09 4.07 5.66
C ARG A 713 17.66 3.24 4.46
N GLN A 714 16.37 3.29 4.15
CA GLN A 714 15.81 2.52 3.04
C GLN A 714 16.26 3.13 1.71
N HIS A 715 17.08 2.41 0.93
CA HIS A 715 17.62 2.91 -0.34
C HIS A 715 16.54 3.35 -1.34
N THR A 716 15.33 2.79 -1.22
CA THR A 716 14.16 3.14 -2.03
C THR A 716 13.47 4.44 -1.61
N SER A 717 13.82 5.00 -0.45
CA SER A 717 13.30 6.30 0.01
C SER A 717 13.94 7.45 -0.75
N PHE A 718 13.14 8.47 -1.06
CA PHE A 718 13.63 9.71 -1.66
C PHE A 718 14.45 10.53 -0.65
N VAL A 719 14.05 10.50 0.61
CA VAL A 719 14.67 11.24 1.74
C VAL A 719 15.54 10.33 2.61
N LYS A 720 16.21 9.33 2.02
CA LYS A 720 17.00 8.35 2.79
C LYS A 720 18.12 8.98 3.61
N GLU A 721 18.68 10.12 3.15
CA GLU A 721 19.77 10.80 3.86
C GLU A 721 19.24 11.64 5.04
N GLN A 722 18.06 12.25 4.88
CA GLN A 722 17.48 13.16 5.87
C GLN A 722 16.56 12.44 6.87
N ALA A 723 15.90 11.35 6.45
CA ALA A 723 14.86 10.69 7.25
C ALA A 723 15.13 9.18 7.43
N PRO A 724 16.02 8.78 8.36
CA PRO A 724 16.16 7.39 8.76
C PRO A 724 14.82 6.87 9.33
N GLN A 725 14.65 5.53 9.35
CA GLN A 725 13.46 4.90 9.89
C GLN A 725 13.47 4.92 11.42
N PRO A 726 12.31 4.74 12.07
CA PRO A 726 12.19 4.67 13.52
C PRO A 726 13.16 3.66 14.16
N GLY A 727 13.68 3.98 15.32
CA GLY A 727 14.45 3.09 16.18
C GLY A 727 13.64 1.89 16.69
N ARG A 728 14.04 1.31 17.80
CA ARG A 728 13.38 0.14 18.42
C ARG A 728 11.94 0.46 18.81
N ASN A 729 10.99 -0.33 18.32
CA ASN A 729 9.56 -0.19 18.62
C ASN A 729 8.98 -1.43 19.29
N VAL A 730 8.22 -1.25 20.35
CA VAL A 730 7.39 -2.29 20.97
C VAL A 730 5.92 -1.94 20.78
N SER A 731 5.20 -2.79 20.09
CA SER A 731 3.76 -2.65 19.80
C SER A 731 2.94 -3.62 20.63
N LEU A 732 1.89 -3.13 21.27
CA LEU A 732 0.88 -3.94 21.95
C LEU A 732 -0.48 -3.72 21.30
N ALA A 733 -1.08 -4.77 20.76
CA ALA A 733 -2.42 -4.71 20.20
C ALA A 733 -3.39 -5.66 20.91
N LEU A 734 -4.62 -5.20 21.09
CA LEU A 734 -5.74 -5.98 21.60
C LEU A 734 -6.86 -5.97 20.56
N SER A 735 -7.32 -7.16 20.15
CA SER A 735 -8.47 -7.33 19.26
C SER A 735 -9.56 -8.13 19.95
N LEU A 736 -10.81 -7.73 19.72
CA LEU A 736 -12.00 -8.39 20.24
C LEU A 736 -12.97 -8.63 19.08
N LYS A 737 -13.40 -9.90 18.89
CA LYS A 737 -14.37 -10.28 17.87
C LYS A 737 -15.57 -10.98 18.53
N PHE A 738 -16.79 -10.53 18.23
CA PHE A 738 -18.04 -11.08 18.75
C PHE A 738 -19.20 -10.92 17.77
#